data_b5d137fe48de7a0c38aa50cf19f48242
#
_entry.id   b5d137fe48de7a0c38aa50cf19f48242
#
_cell.length_a   1.000
_cell.length_b   1.000
_cell.length_c   1.000
_cell.angle_alpha   90.00
_cell.angle_beta   90.00
_cell.angle_gamma   90.00
#
_symmetry.space_group_name_H-M   'P 1'
#
loop_
_entity.id
_entity.type
_entity.pdbx_description
1 polymer ?
#
loop_
_entity_poly.entity_id
_entity_poly.type
_entity_poly.pdbx_seq_one_letter_code
_entity_poly.pdbx_strand_id
1 'polypeptide(L)'
;MRKTLQLTVMALCFPAAVWAQEPADTLSADLQDEQAYTFTEAQLDDDESSTQSITIISSNRNVYANEVGYRFSPARFKYRALGAKYNELYINGNPVNDLERGQFGFSFIGGLNNQTRGRESSLPFEDNNYSMSALGGSGNYNFRPSSFATGQRASLALGNRSYNIRAMYTYNSGVMENGWSLTGSLTYRWGNGIGTIEGTSYNSISYFLGAEKRINDQHSVSFVTWGNPTERGAQRGATDEMYWIAGTHNYNPNWGYQDGKKRNSRIVKDFAPAGLLTWDWKIDNDTKLVTSLLGKYTMYSNSRLAYNGGTNPDPDYYSLMPSFNYNVWNPEATLFRDDDALENWQAAYDYLSASEDNRQVNWGRMYYANSLMAAEGQDAMYYVQRAHDDQLTFSLATKLDRQLTQNSSLSAGLQLANNTGMHYQTMDDLLGNAKFHNVNTYALKDYGSASPKVFYDMNEGSEPKEVNVGDKFGYDYNLLVNKAQLWASYATDLRFTHLFVSGRVAGTTMQRDGKMRNGMAPDNSYGKSGTAKFLDGGAKAGANINLGSGHAIALGVGYEWKAPAPRTAFAAAQINNDFVKDLKQEKIFSAEAGYQWKNALLSLNINGYYAKLKDVTDQYLFYSDIESSFAYVSLSNIEKEYYGVEMGLNVKATEWLNVKALGTVSEAKYTNNANMRMLLSNMGTYVDELCIIDGMREGSTPLTAGSLDLNIHYKFWFIDIIGNYYDNIYMYFAPISRRETEVPKTIVNGEKSFSSPEQNKGDGGFMLDASIGKTFRLKHGRRIGFNLMVTNLLNNIKICTGGMEQNRLDTKQEEERTNNAYRFQQSPRKFYANGINGLLMINYQF
;
A
#
# COMPACT_ATOMS: atom_id res chain seq x y z
N MET A 1 -25.08 31.61 -10.80
CA MET A 1 -26.21 30.92 -11.48
C MET A 1 -26.16 29.43 -11.12
N ARG A 2 -27.02 29.05 -10.18
CA ARG A 2 -27.19 27.64 -9.78
C ARG A 2 -27.90 26.88 -10.90
N LYS A 3 -27.31 25.87 -11.51
CA LYS A 3 -27.99 24.89 -12.33
C LYS A 3 -28.12 23.59 -11.55
N THR A 4 -29.30 23.34 -11.06
CA THR A 4 -29.79 22.09 -10.49
C THR A 4 -29.92 21.06 -11.60
N LEU A 5 -29.17 19.97 -11.53
CA LEU A 5 -29.33 18.81 -12.43
C LEU A 5 -30.40 17.91 -11.82
N GLN A 6 -31.59 17.90 -12.36
CA GLN A 6 -32.65 16.93 -12.06
C GLN A 6 -32.36 15.63 -12.83
N LEU A 7 -32.03 14.54 -12.10
CA LEU A 7 -31.99 13.18 -12.64
C LEU A 7 -33.44 12.67 -12.73
N THR A 8 -33.97 12.57 -13.94
CA THR A 8 -35.24 11.88 -14.21
C THR A 8 -34.94 10.39 -14.31
N VAL A 9 -35.36 9.61 -13.32
CA VAL A 9 -35.36 8.15 -13.35
C VAL A 9 -36.50 7.67 -14.25
N MET A 10 -36.18 7.21 -15.45
CA MET A 10 -37.15 6.52 -16.32
C MET A 10 -37.30 5.06 -15.85
N ALA A 11 -38.41 4.74 -15.20
CA ALA A 11 -38.85 3.38 -14.89
C ALA A 11 -39.40 2.71 -16.16
N LEU A 12 -38.64 1.81 -16.77
CA LEU A 12 -39.13 0.93 -17.84
C LEU A 12 -39.68 -0.37 -17.20
N CYS A 13 -41.00 -0.46 -17.13
CA CYS A 13 -41.68 -1.72 -16.83
C CYS A 13 -41.68 -2.63 -18.07
N PHE A 14 -41.10 -3.81 -17.96
CA PHE A 14 -41.26 -4.90 -18.90
C PHE A 14 -41.93 -6.13 -18.23
N PRO A 15 -42.78 -6.88 -18.93
CA PRO A 15 -43.56 -7.98 -18.35
C PRO A 15 -42.68 -9.21 -18.08
N ALA A 16 -42.93 -9.85 -16.96
CA ALA A 16 -42.27 -11.06 -16.49
C ALA A 16 -42.68 -12.29 -17.31
N ALA A 17 -41.72 -12.90 -18.00
CA ALA A 17 -41.88 -14.28 -18.51
C ALA A 17 -41.22 -15.24 -17.49
N VAL A 18 -41.98 -16.21 -17.01
CA VAL A 18 -41.54 -17.26 -16.08
C VAL A 18 -40.64 -18.26 -16.83
N TRP A 19 -39.43 -18.48 -16.36
CA TRP A 19 -38.52 -19.51 -16.84
C TRP A 19 -37.81 -20.19 -15.67
N ALA A 20 -37.48 -21.47 -15.83
CA ALA A 20 -37.02 -22.42 -14.85
C ALA A 20 -35.78 -21.98 -14.04
N GLN A 21 -35.82 -22.33 -12.73
CA GLN A 21 -34.86 -21.99 -11.70
C GLN A 21 -33.56 -22.81 -11.82
N GLU A 22 -32.48 -22.13 -12.05
CA GLU A 22 -31.16 -22.45 -11.49
C GLU A 22 -30.86 -21.51 -10.30
N PRO A 23 -29.99 -21.88 -9.36
CA PRO A 23 -29.84 -21.11 -8.12
C PRO A 23 -29.42 -19.67 -8.41
N ALA A 24 -30.24 -18.73 -7.96
CA ALA A 24 -30.02 -17.28 -8.11
C ALA A 24 -28.77 -16.78 -7.40
N ASP A 25 -28.26 -17.55 -6.44
CA ASP A 25 -27.17 -17.15 -5.53
C ASP A 25 -25.81 -17.02 -6.19
N THR A 26 -25.50 -17.80 -7.23
CA THR A 26 -24.17 -17.77 -7.87
C THR A 26 -23.95 -16.55 -8.77
N LEU A 27 -25.01 -16.00 -9.37
CA LEU A 27 -24.92 -14.85 -10.31
C LEU A 27 -24.85 -13.49 -9.61
N SER A 28 -25.52 -13.36 -8.47
CA SER A 28 -25.42 -12.18 -7.62
C SER A 28 -24.07 -12.13 -6.90
N ALA A 29 -23.55 -13.28 -6.45
CA ALA A 29 -22.25 -13.41 -5.87
C ALA A 29 -21.13 -12.99 -6.85
N ASP A 30 -21.18 -13.42 -8.11
CA ASP A 30 -20.22 -13.04 -9.16
C ASP A 30 -20.14 -11.52 -9.38
N LEU A 31 -21.27 -10.81 -9.35
CA LEU A 31 -21.31 -9.37 -9.53
C LEU A 31 -20.80 -8.63 -8.28
N GLN A 32 -21.12 -9.14 -7.09
CA GLN A 32 -20.62 -8.60 -5.83
C GLN A 32 -19.11 -8.79 -5.72
N ASP A 33 -18.56 -9.95 -6.07
CA ASP A 33 -17.13 -10.23 -6.03
C ASP A 33 -16.35 -9.33 -6.98
N GLU A 34 -16.85 -9.09 -8.20
CA GLU A 34 -16.20 -8.16 -9.14
C GLU A 34 -16.24 -6.72 -8.64
N GLN A 35 -17.36 -6.32 -8.03
CA GLN A 35 -17.50 -5.00 -7.46
C GLN A 35 -16.55 -4.80 -6.26
N ALA A 36 -16.52 -5.77 -5.33
CA ALA A 36 -15.66 -5.75 -4.17
C ALA A 36 -14.20 -5.65 -4.58
N TYR A 37 -13.77 -6.45 -5.55
CA TYR A 37 -12.42 -6.41 -6.08
C TYR A 37 -12.09 -5.06 -6.73
N THR A 38 -12.96 -4.56 -7.60
CA THR A 38 -12.78 -3.27 -8.29
C THR A 38 -12.69 -2.11 -7.29
N PHE A 39 -13.48 -2.15 -6.24
CA PHE A 39 -13.47 -1.14 -5.19
C PHE A 39 -12.15 -1.15 -4.41
N THR A 40 -11.74 -2.33 -3.99
CA THR A 40 -10.51 -2.52 -3.21
C THR A 40 -9.26 -2.20 -4.05
N GLU A 41 -9.25 -2.63 -5.32
CA GLU A 41 -8.19 -2.30 -6.28
C GLU A 41 -8.03 -0.79 -6.45
N ALA A 42 -9.14 -0.06 -6.64
CA ALA A 42 -9.12 1.39 -6.78
C ALA A 42 -8.54 2.08 -5.56
N GLN A 43 -8.81 1.59 -4.35
CA GLN A 43 -8.24 2.13 -3.13
C GLN A 43 -6.76 1.79 -2.93
N LEU A 44 -6.34 0.61 -3.35
CA LEU A 44 -4.95 0.19 -3.29
C LEU A 44 -4.06 0.96 -4.28
N ASP A 45 -4.61 1.29 -5.44
CA ASP A 45 -3.92 2.11 -6.44
C ASP A 45 -3.71 3.56 -5.98
N ASP A 46 -4.55 4.07 -5.06
CA ASP A 46 -4.40 5.41 -4.48
C ASP A 46 -3.25 5.51 -3.47
N ASP A 47 -2.68 4.39 -3.07
CA ASP A 47 -1.71 4.34 -1.98
C ASP A 47 -0.27 4.41 -2.49
N GLU A 48 0.37 5.57 -2.33
CA GLU A 48 1.72 5.85 -2.83
C GLU A 48 2.84 5.48 -1.88
N SER A 49 2.57 5.39 -0.58
CA SER A 49 3.62 5.09 0.38
C SER A 49 3.63 3.61 0.73
N SER A 50 4.84 3.03 0.79
CA SER A 50 5.03 1.66 1.29
C SER A 50 4.50 1.45 2.72
N THR A 51 4.25 2.54 3.43
CA THR A 51 3.74 2.56 4.81
C THR A 51 2.22 2.49 4.89
N GLN A 52 1.50 2.72 3.78
CA GLN A 52 0.03 2.77 3.76
C GLN A 52 -0.62 1.60 3.00
N SER A 53 0.14 0.63 2.53
CA SER A 53 -0.42 -0.50 1.78
C SER A 53 -1.39 -1.33 2.63
N ILE A 54 -2.55 -1.64 2.05
CA ILE A 54 -3.62 -2.41 2.69
C ILE A 54 -3.29 -3.90 2.57
N THR A 55 -3.47 -4.64 3.66
CA THR A 55 -3.36 -6.10 3.63
C THR A 55 -4.73 -6.70 3.38
N ILE A 56 -4.95 -7.28 2.19
CA ILE A 56 -6.17 -8.00 1.87
C ILE A 56 -5.97 -9.46 2.19
N ILE A 57 -6.84 -9.97 3.05
CA ILE A 57 -6.91 -11.39 3.37
C ILE A 57 -8.34 -11.89 3.12
N SER A 58 -8.48 -13.13 2.73
CA SER A 58 -9.77 -13.79 2.65
C SER A 58 -9.64 -15.26 3.03
N SER A 59 -10.71 -15.88 3.47
CA SER A 59 -10.80 -17.31 3.74
C SER A 59 -12.24 -17.79 3.56
N ASN A 60 -12.43 -18.84 2.80
CA ASN A 60 -13.77 -19.42 2.60
C ASN A 60 -14.34 -20.10 3.85
N ARG A 61 -13.51 -20.32 4.88
CA ARG A 61 -13.89 -20.98 6.14
C ARG A 61 -14.27 -20.00 7.24
N ASN A 62 -13.82 -18.74 7.13
CA ASN A 62 -13.98 -17.72 8.17
C ASN A 62 -14.79 -16.53 7.65
N VAL A 63 -15.97 -16.26 8.22
CA VAL A 63 -16.87 -15.17 7.82
C VAL A 63 -16.18 -13.80 7.92
N TYR A 64 -15.46 -13.53 9.01
CA TYR A 64 -14.76 -12.27 9.20
C TYR A 64 -13.68 -12.06 8.11
N ALA A 65 -12.80 -13.03 7.92
CA ALA A 65 -11.70 -12.91 6.95
C ALA A 65 -12.19 -12.84 5.49
N ASN A 66 -13.35 -13.42 5.18
CA ASN A 66 -13.92 -13.35 3.83
C ASN A 66 -14.45 -11.95 3.46
N GLU A 67 -14.93 -11.20 4.44
CA GLU A 67 -15.60 -9.92 4.22
C GLU A 67 -14.74 -8.69 4.58
N VAL A 68 -13.80 -8.83 5.53
CA VAL A 68 -13.10 -7.71 6.17
C VAL A 68 -12.34 -6.81 5.20
N GLY A 69 -11.65 -7.39 4.21
CA GLY A 69 -10.85 -6.67 3.23
C GLY A 69 -11.70 -5.73 2.36
N TYR A 70 -12.92 -6.13 2.06
CA TYR A 70 -13.88 -5.33 1.31
C TYR A 70 -14.63 -4.32 2.20
N ARG A 71 -15.21 -4.79 3.31
CA ARG A 71 -16.09 -3.98 4.18
C ARG A 71 -15.37 -2.81 4.81
N PHE A 72 -14.12 -2.99 5.23
CA PHE A 72 -13.34 -1.97 5.91
C PHE A 72 -12.35 -1.21 5.00
N SER A 73 -12.35 -1.53 3.69
CA SER A 73 -11.47 -0.84 2.72
C SER A 73 -11.64 0.69 2.69
N PRO A 74 -12.85 1.30 2.88
CA PRO A 74 -12.98 2.75 2.90
C PRO A 74 -12.15 3.46 3.98
N ALA A 75 -11.86 2.77 5.10
CA ALA A 75 -11.03 3.29 6.18
C ALA A 75 -9.56 2.82 6.10
N ARG A 76 -9.12 2.28 4.96
CA ARG A 76 -7.75 1.74 4.76
C ARG A 76 -7.34 0.72 5.83
N PHE A 77 -8.26 -0.17 6.18
CA PHE A 77 -8.07 -1.17 7.22
C PHE A 77 -6.95 -2.15 6.85
N LYS A 78 -6.03 -2.38 7.77
CA LYS A 78 -4.99 -3.41 7.68
C LYS A 78 -5.38 -4.59 8.57
N TYR A 79 -5.36 -5.78 8.01
CA TYR A 79 -5.66 -6.99 8.77
C TYR A 79 -4.71 -7.11 9.97
N ARG A 80 -5.27 -7.10 11.19
CA ARG A 80 -4.52 -7.13 12.48
C ARG A 80 -3.48 -6.01 12.60
N ALA A 81 -3.68 -4.87 11.93
CA ALA A 81 -2.72 -3.76 11.82
C ALA A 81 -1.33 -4.15 11.26
N LEU A 82 -1.20 -5.33 10.65
CA LEU A 82 0.05 -5.83 10.09
C LEU A 82 0.40 -5.13 8.78
N GLY A 83 1.66 -4.78 8.59
CA GLY A 83 2.16 -4.30 7.30
C GLY A 83 2.09 -5.37 6.21
N ALA A 84 1.94 -4.95 4.94
CA ALA A 84 1.79 -5.85 3.79
C ALA A 84 2.96 -6.83 3.60
N LYS A 85 4.15 -6.54 4.14
CA LYS A 85 5.32 -7.45 4.12
C LYS A 85 5.11 -8.75 4.89
N TYR A 86 4.06 -8.85 5.71
CA TYR A 86 3.69 -10.05 6.46
C TYR A 86 2.63 -10.91 5.77
N ASN A 87 2.14 -10.50 4.60
CA ASN A 87 1.24 -11.28 3.74
C ASN A 87 2.00 -11.75 2.49
N GLU A 88 1.87 -13.02 2.12
CA GLU A 88 2.54 -13.60 0.96
C GLU A 88 1.54 -13.94 -0.14
N LEU A 89 1.82 -13.50 -1.36
CA LEU A 89 1.00 -13.79 -2.52
C LEU A 89 1.77 -14.60 -3.56
N TYR A 90 1.03 -15.50 -4.22
CA TYR A 90 1.52 -16.46 -5.20
C TYR A 90 0.65 -16.41 -6.47
N ILE A 91 1.24 -16.71 -7.61
CA ILE A 91 0.53 -16.97 -8.87
C ILE A 91 1.01 -18.33 -9.38
N ASN A 92 0.08 -19.29 -9.52
CA ASN A 92 0.39 -20.68 -9.87
C ASN A 92 1.48 -21.32 -8.98
N GLY A 93 1.52 -20.94 -7.68
CA GLY A 93 2.51 -21.40 -6.72
C GLY A 93 3.87 -20.69 -6.78
N ASN A 94 4.06 -19.70 -7.66
CA ASN A 94 5.25 -18.86 -7.69
C ASN A 94 5.06 -17.62 -6.82
N PRO A 95 5.97 -17.27 -5.89
CA PRO A 95 5.88 -16.08 -5.06
C PRO A 95 6.03 -14.82 -5.91
N VAL A 96 5.19 -13.80 -5.67
CA VAL A 96 5.14 -12.56 -6.46
C VAL A 96 5.35 -11.29 -5.62
N ASN A 97 5.58 -11.41 -4.31
CA ASN A 97 5.98 -10.29 -3.48
C ASN A 97 7.31 -9.70 -3.99
N ASP A 98 7.42 -8.38 -3.90
CA ASP A 98 8.65 -7.63 -4.18
C ASP A 98 9.78 -8.10 -3.27
N LEU A 99 10.93 -8.48 -3.84
CA LEU A 99 12.06 -9.03 -3.07
C LEU A 99 12.80 -7.97 -2.25
N GLU A 100 12.68 -6.68 -2.59
CA GLU A 100 13.33 -5.60 -1.83
C GLU A 100 12.49 -5.11 -0.65
N ARG A 101 11.16 -5.03 -0.84
CA ARG A 101 10.21 -4.51 0.17
C ARG A 101 9.50 -5.62 0.93
N GLY A 102 9.48 -6.85 0.40
CA GLY A 102 8.79 -8.00 0.97
C GLY A 102 7.27 -7.97 0.80
N GLN A 103 6.71 -6.94 0.16
CA GLN A 103 5.27 -6.75 0.01
C GLN A 103 4.79 -6.96 -1.43
N PHE A 104 3.49 -7.22 -1.60
CA PHE A 104 2.87 -7.31 -2.91
C PHE A 104 2.26 -5.96 -3.30
N GLY A 105 2.57 -5.48 -4.51
CA GLY A 105 1.94 -4.31 -5.12
C GLY A 105 0.72 -4.75 -5.95
N PHE A 106 -0.49 -4.35 -5.57
CA PHE A 106 -1.71 -4.73 -6.30
C PHE A 106 -1.80 -4.10 -7.70
N SER A 107 -1.08 -3.03 -7.97
CA SER A 107 -0.90 -2.49 -9.32
C SER A 107 -0.37 -3.52 -10.32
N PHE A 108 0.41 -4.51 -9.86
CA PHE A 108 0.94 -5.60 -10.70
C PHE A 108 -0.13 -6.45 -11.38
N ILE A 109 -1.30 -6.62 -10.76
CA ILE A 109 -2.46 -7.34 -11.30
C ILE A 109 -3.66 -6.42 -11.53
N GLY A 110 -3.44 -5.11 -11.49
CA GLY A 110 -4.49 -4.11 -11.64
C GLY A 110 -5.21 -4.24 -12.98
N GLY A 111 -6.54 -4.14 -12.96
CA GLY A 111 -7.39 -4.30 -14.14
C GLY A 111 -7.58 -5.73 -14.65
N LEU A 112 -7.06 -6.74 -13.94
CA LEU A 112 -7.22 -8.17 -14.26
C LEU A 112 -8.39 -8.82 -13.49
N ASN A 113 -9.49 -8.10 -13.29
CA ASN A 113 -10.61 -8.51 -12.43
C ASN A 113 -11.16 -9.92 -12.70
N ASN A 114 -11.19 -10.35 -13.97
CA ASN A 114 -11.70 -11.69 -14.32
C ASN A 114 -10.68 -12.80 -13.99
N GLN A 115 -9.40 -12.52 -14.09
CA GLN A 115 -8.32 -13.49 -13.85
C GLN A 115 -8.06 -13.68 -12.34
N THR A 116 -8.35 -12.67 -11.54
CA THR A 116 -8.07 -12.67 -10.09
C THR A 116 -9.21 -13.20 -9.23
N ARG A 117 -10.33 -13.64 -9.83
CA ARG A 117 -11.47 -14.26 -9.12
C ARG A 117 -11.13 -15.61 -8.51
N GLY A 118 -10.33 -16.44 -9.22
CA GLY A 118 -9.90 -17.76 -8.75
C GLY A 118 -8.75 -17.67 -7.76
N ARG A 119 -9.00 -17.16 -6.55
CA ARG A 119 -8.02 -17.02 -5.48
C ARG A 119 -8.22 -18.10 -4.43
N GLU A 120 -7.16 -18.85 -4.14
CA GLU A 120 -7.02 -19.64 -2.91
C GLU A 120 -6.43 -18.75 -1.82
N SER A 121 -6.97 -18.79 -0.62
CA SER A 121 -6.45 -17.99 0.50
C SER A 121 -6.34 -18.82 1.74
N SER A 122 -5.36 -18.53 2.56
CA SER A 122 -5.04 -19.23 3.80
C SER A 122 -4.78 -18.23 4.90
N LEU A 123 -5.49 -18.32 6.01
CA LEU A 123 -5.19 -17.59 7.23
C LEU A 123 -3.84 -18.08 7.81
N PRO A 124 -3.22 -17.34 8.75
CA PRO A 124 -1.91 -17.71 9.29
C PRO A 124 -1.81 -19.16 9.78
N PHE A 125 -2.88 -19.69 10.39
CA PHE A 125 -2.94 -21.03 10.96
C PHE A 125 -3.95 -21.94 10.24
N GLU A 126 -4.11 -21.76 8.95
CA GLU A 126 -4.72 -22.71 8.02
C GLU A 126 -3.64 -23.38 7.18
N ASP A 127 -3.83 -24.66 6.86
CA ASP A 127 -2.98 -25.37 5.93
C ASP A 127 -3.27 -24.97 4.47
N ASN A 128 -2.28 -25.08 3.63
CA ASN A 128 -2.39 -24.94 2.19
C ASN A 128 -1.34 -25.78 1.48
N ASN A 129 -1.44 -25.87 0.15
CA ASN A 129 -0.52 -26.67 -0.67
C ASN A 129 0.46 -25.82 -1.50
N TYR A 130 0.68 -24.55 -1.17
CA TYR A 130 1.56 -23.67 -1.95
C TYR A 130 2.59 -22.90 -1.11
N SER A 131 2.50 -22.95 0.22
CA SER A 131 3.46 -22.27 1.11
C SER A 131 3.39 -22.77 2.56
N MET A 132 4.29 -22.33 3.41
CA MET A 132 4.12 -22.42 4.86
C MET A 132 3.02 -21.48 5.38
N SER A 133 2.63 -20.44 4.64
CA SER A 133 1.85 -19.28 5.05
C SER A 133 2.60 -18.39 6.05
N ALA A 134 2.46 -17.08 5.91
CA ALA A 134 3.11 -16.10 6.77
C ALA A 134 2.18 -15.59 7.88
N LEU A 135 2.70 -14.79 8.80
CA LEU A 135 1.95 -14.15 9.90
C LEU A 135 0.68 -13.41 9.43
N GLY A 136 0.73 -12.75 8.28
CA GLY A 136 -0.42 -12.06 7.68
C GLY A 136 -1.28 -12.95 6.76
N GLY A 137 -1.02 -14.27 6.73
CA GLY A 137 -1.67 -15.19 5.81
C GLY A 137 -1.05 -15.19 4.41
N SER A 138 -1.65 -15.97 3.52
CA SER A 138 -1.20 -16.09 2.13
C SER A 138 -2.35 -16.28 1.15
N GLY A 139 -2.11 -16.01 -0.13
CA GLY A 139 -3.06 -16.24 -1.19
C GLY A 139 -2.37 -16.70 -2.48
N ASN A 140 -3.06 -17.49 -3.28
CA ASN A 140 -2.57 -18.01 -4.56
C ASN A 140 -3.62 -17.78 -5.65
N TYR A 141 -3.23 -17.06 -6.71
CA TYR A 141 -4.07 -16.88 -7.88
C TYR A 141 -3.78 -17.97 -8.92
N ASN A 142 -4.85 -18.50 -9.50
CA ASN A 142 -4.73 -19.47 -10.61
C ASN A 142 -4.88 -18.74 -11.95
N PHE A 143 -3.76 -18.55 -12.65
CA PHE A 143 -3.71 -17.88 -13.94
C PHE A 143 -3.68 -18.85 -15.14
N ARG A 144 -3.97 -20.14 -14.92
CA ARG A 144 -4.05 -21.10 -16.03
C ARG A 144 -5.27 -20.81 -16.89
N PRO A 145 -5.11 -20.73 -18.25
CA PRO A 145 -6.23 -20.48 -19.17
C PRO A 145 -7.41 -21.42 -19.01
N SER A 146 -7.16 -22.70 -18.71
CA SER A 146 -8.21 -23.71 -18.49
C SER A 146 -9.05 -23.50 -17.24
N SER A 147 -8.58 -22.68 -16.29
CA SER A 147 -9.28 -22.39 -15.02
C SER A 147 -10.35 -21.30 -15.16
N PHE A 148 -10.35 -20.55 -16.27
CA PHE A 148 -11.30 -19.46 -16.46
C PHE A 148 -12.60 -19.94 -17.08
N ALA A 149 -13.72 -19.35 -16.64
CA ALA A 149 -15.05 -19.65 -17.21
C ALA A 149 -15.07 -19.33 -18.71
N THR A 150 -15.52 -20.31 -19.51
CA THR A 150 -15.61 -20.19 -20.97
C THR A 150 -16.60 -19.10 -21.38
N GLY A 151 -16.29 -18.37 -22.44
CA GLY A 151 -17.14 -17.37 -23.05
C GLY A 151 -16.46 -16.01 -23.19
N GLN A 152 -17.29 -15.02 -23.49
CA GLN A 152 -16.86 -13.63 -23.67
C GLN A 152 -17.61 -12.74 -22.69
N ARG A 153 -16.92 -11.72 -22.18
CA ARG A 153 -17.50 -10.76 -21.25
C ARG A 153 -17.02 -9.34 -21.57
N ALA A 154 -17.98 -8.42 -21.67
CA ALA A 154 -17.71 -7.00 -21.71
C ALA A 154 -18.22 -6.35 -20.42
N SER A 155 -17.47 -5.41 -19.86
CA SER A 155 -17.84 -4.70 -18.64
C SER A 155 -17.52 -3.21 -18.78
N LEU A 156 -18.46 -2.37 -18.36
CA LEU A 156 -18.29 -0.93 -18.23
C LEU A 156 -18.58 -0.53 -16.79
N ALA A 157 -17.66 0.22 -16.18
CA ALA A 157 -17.89 0.84 -14.87
C ALA A 157 -17.71 2.34 -14.96
N LEU A 158 -18.61 3.08 -14.30
CA LEU A 158 -18.65 4.54 -14.20
C LEU A 158 -18.72 4.93 -12.74
N GLY A 159 -17.87 5.85 -12.28
CA GLY A 159 -17.87 6.26 -10.88
C GLY A 159 -17.08 7.53 -10.61
N ASN A 160 -17.11 7.96 -9.36
CA ASN A 160 -16.30 9.07 -8.84
C ASN A 160 -15.30 8.54 -7.79
N ARG A 161 -14.29 7.79 -8.26
CA ARG A 161 -13.22 7.19 -7.46
C ARG A 161 -11.86 7.57 -8.05
N SER A 162 -10.79 6.83 -7.75
CA SER A 162 -9.47 7.02 -8.37
C SER A 162 -9.53 7.03 -9.89
N TYR A 163 -10.46 6.30 -10.47
CA TYR A 163 -10.82 6.43 -11.89
C TYR A 163 -12.33 6.64 -12.07
N ASN A 164 -12.70 7.34 -13.16
CA ASN A 164 -14.10 7.66 -13.46
C ASN A 164 -14.73 6.65 -14.43
N ILE A 165 -13.92 6.04 -15.31
CA ILE A 165 -14.36 5.09 -16.33
C ILE A 165 -13.44 3.88 -16.33
N ARG A 166 -14.04 2.67 -16.37
CA ARG A 166 -13.35 1.42 -16.69
C ARG A 166 -14.14 0.67 -17.76
N ALA A 167 -13.47 0.34 -18.85
CA ALA A 167 -13.99 -0.55 -19.89
C ALA A 167 -13.12 -1.80 -19.96
N MET A 168 -13.72 -2.99 -19.95
CA MET A 168 -13.02 -4.25 -19.96
C MET A 168 -13.68 -5.24 -20.92
N TYR A 169 -12.85 -5.99 -21.66
CA TYR A 169 -13.27 -7.12 -22.48
C TYR A 169 -12.41 -8.34 -22.18
N THR A 170 -13.03 -9.51 -22.05
CA THR A 170 -12.35 -10.79 -21.79
C THR A 170 -12.92 -11.87 -22.67
N TYR A 171 -12.02 -12.70 -23.21
CA TYR A 171 -12.30 -13.90 -23.97
C TYR A 171 -11.62 -15.11 -23.36
N ASN A 172 -12.35 -16.21 -23.19
CA ASN A 172 -11.83 -17.50 -22.72
C ASN A 172 -12.41 -18.61 -23.62
N SER A 173 -11.55 -19.39 -24.26
CA SER A 173 -11.99 -20.48 -25.14
C SER A 173 -12.53 -21.69 -24.38
N GLY A 174 -12.18 -21.83 -23.10
CA GLY A 174 -12.25 -23.09 -22.38
C GLY A 174 -11.27 -24.12 -22.96
N VAL A 175 -11.39 -25.38 -22.54
CA VAL A 175 -10.57 -26.49 -23.09
C VAL A 175 -11.18 -26.96 -24.39
N MET A 176 -10.48 -26.75 -25.51
CA MET A 176 -10.89 -27.18 -26.84
C MET A 176 -10.61 -28.67 -27.03
N GLU A 177 -11.25 -29.30 -28.02
CA GLU A 177 -11.08 -30.73 -28.34
C GLU A 177 -9.62 -31.13 -28.61
N ASN A 178 -8.86 -30.22 -29.21
CA ASN A 178 -7.43 -30.40 -29.46
C ASN A 178 -6.55 -30.20 -28.24
N GLY A 179 -7.12 -29.99 -27.04
CA GLY A 179 -6.42 -29.81 -25.78
C GLY A 179 -5.81 -28.43 -25.56
N TRP A 180 -6.08 -27.43 -26.42
CA TRP A 180 -5.69 -26.04 -26.17
C TRP A 180 -6.73 -25.28 -25.34
N SER A 181 -6.27 -24.34 -24.55
CA SER A 181 -7.08 -23.31 -23.88
C SER A 181 -6.43 -21.96 -24.11
N LEU A 182 -7.21 -20.99 -24.59
CA LEU A 182 -6.74 -19.64 -24.89
C LEU A 182 -7.53 -18.63 -24.07
N THR A 183 -6.84 -17.59 -23.59
CA THR A 183 -7.47 -16.48 -22.85
C THR A 183 -6.86 -15.16 -23.29
N GLY A 184 -7.69 -14.11 -23.29
CA GLY A 184 -7.24 -12.75 -23.53
C GLY A 184 -8.13 -11.75 -22.81
N SER A 185 -7.56 -10.71 -22.24
CA SER A 185 -8.28 -9.62 -21.58
C SER A 185 -7.61 -8.29 -21.86
N LEU A 186 -8.43 -7.24 -22.06
CA LEU A 186 -8.00 -5.86 -22.19
C LEU A 186 -8.88 -4.99 -21.30
N THR A 187 -8.25 -4.13 -20.49
CA THR A 187 -8.94 -3.20 -19.60
C THR A 187 -8.38 -1.80 -19.80
N TYR A 188 -9.24 -0.81 -19.94
CA TYR A 188 -8.89 0.60 -19.94
C TYR A 188 -9.52 1.29 -18.74
N ARG A 189 -8.76 2.09 -18.00
CA ARG A 189 -9.21 2.89 -16.85
C ARG A 189 -8.76 4.33 -17.04
N TRP A 190 -9.67 5.27 -16.80
CA TRP A 190 -9.40 6.69 -16.92
C TRP A 190 -10.10 7.50 -15.82
N GLY A 191 -9.44 8.53 -15.31
CA GLY A 191 -9.97 9.47 -14.34
C GLY A 191 -9.20 10.79 -14.33
N ASN A 192 -9.84 11.85 -13.87
CA ASN A 192 -9.25 13.19 -13.77
C ASN A 192 -9.60 13.90 -12.44
N GLY A 193 -9.94 13.12 -11.40
CA GLY A 193 -10.28 13.64 -10.06
C GLY A 193 -11.67 14.27 -9.97
N ILE A 194 -12.50 14.21 -11.02
CA ILE A 194 -13.87 14.75 -10.95
C ILE A 194 -14.69 13.99 -9.90
N GLY A 195 -15.27 14.76 -8.95
CA GLY A 195 -16.12 14.25 -7.89
C GLY A 195 -15.37 13.53 -6.74
N THR A 196 -14.02 13.61 -6.72
CA THR A 196 -13.17 13.08 -5.66
C THR A 196 -12.10 14.10 -5.25
N ILE A 197 -10.82 13.74 -5.38
CA ILE A 197 -9.68 14.59 -5.00
C ILE A 197 -9.22 15.38 -6.23
N GLU A 198 -9.31 16.67 -6.15
CA GLU A 198 -8.97 17.56 -7.25
C GLU A 198 -7.47 17.52 -7.59
N GLY A 199 -7.15 17.69 -8.88
CA GLY A 199 -5.78 17.61 -9.38
C GLY A 199 -5.19 16.21 -9.44
N THR A 200 -5.92 15.16 -9.03
CA THR A 200 -5.53 13.78 -9.31
C THR A 200 -5.88 13.39 -10.75
N SER A 201 -5.18 12.40 -11.28
CA SER A 201 -5.46 11.82 -12.60
C SER A 201 -5.13 10.34 -12.58
N TYR A 202 -5.78 9.58 -13.46
CA TYR A 202 -5.53 8.15 -13.62
C TYR A 202 -5.68 7.77 -15.09
N ASN A 203 -4.67 7.10 -15.65
CA ASN A 203 -4.71 6.56 -17.00
C ASN A 203 -3.99 5.22 -17.03
N SER A 204 -4.67 4.16 -17.43
CA SER A 204 -4.12 2.81 -17.41
C SER A 204 -4.73 1.92 -18.47
N ILE A 205 -3.88 1.11 -19.10
CA ILE A 205 -4.27 0.02 -20.01
C ILE A 205 -3.71 -1.27 -19.45
N SER A 206 -4.57 -2.25 -19.13
CA SER A 206 -4.13 -3.55 -18.64
C SER A 206 -4.40 -4.62 -19.70
N TYR A 207 -3.45 -5.51 -19.90
CA TYR A 207 -3.61 -6.65 -20.80
C TYR A 207 -3.27 -7.97 -20.11
N PHE A 208 -3.93 -9.03 -20.52
CA PHE A 208 -3.64 -10.41 -20.15
C PHE A 208 -3.79 -11.30 -21.37
N LEU A 209 -2.80 -12.12 -21.64
CA LEU A 209 -2.82 -13.11 -22.73
C LEU A 209 -2.31 -14.44 -22.19
N GLY A 210 -2.96 -15.53 -22.55
CA GLY A 210 -2.55 -16.85 -22.10
C GLY A 210 -2.91 -17.95 -23.07
N ALA A 211 -2.04 -18.95 -23.13
CA ALA A 211 -2.23 -20.20 -23.85
C ALA A 211 -1.83 -21.38 -22.96
N GLU A 212 -2.63 -22.42 -22.94
CA GLU A 212 -2.37 -23.66 -22.25
C GLU A 212 -2.59 -24.83 -23.20
N LYS A 213 -1.69 -25.81 -23.15
CA LYS A 213 -1.79 -27.05 -23.88
C LYS A 213 -1.83 -28.21 -22.90
N ARG A 214 -2.97 -28.91 -22.84
CA ARG A 214 -3.04 -30.26 -22.28
C ARG A 214 -2.40 -31.20 -23.29
N ILE A 215 -1.20 -31.71 -23.00
CA ILE A 215 -0.43 -32.60 -23.84
C ILE A 215 -1.06 -34.00 -23.81
N ASN A 216 -1.38 -34.44 -22.60
CA ASN A 216 -2.09 -35.68 -22.25
C ASN A 216 -2.74 -35.57 -20.86
N ASP A 217 -3.24 -36.66 -20.32
CA ASP A 217 -3.89 -36.66 -18.98
C ASP A 217 -2.91 -36.41 -17.82
N GLN A 218 -1.60 -36.54 -18.05
CA GLN A 218 -0.55 -36.34 -17.03
C GLN A 218 0.13 -34.98 -17.13
N HIS A 219 0.21 -34.39 -18.33
CA HIS A 219 1.01 -33.20 -18.58
C HIS A 219 0.19 -32.07 -19.17
N SER A 220 0.26 -30.90 -18.55
CA SER A 220 -0.23 -29.62 -19.08
C SER A 220 0.86 -28.55 -18.95
N VAL A 221 0.99 -27.72 -19.97
CA VAL A 221 1.92 -26.59 -19.99
C VAL A 221 1.14 -25.32 -20.33
N SER A 222 1.28 -24.29 -19.52
CA SER A 222 0.66 -22.98 -19.75
C SER A 222 1.70 -21.88 -19.78
N PHE A 223 1.51 -20.91 -20.67
CA PHE A 223 2.24 -19.64 -20.67
C PHE A 223 1.24 -18.50 -20.64
N VAL A 224 1.45 -17.57 -19.68
CA VAL A 224 0.65 -16.35 -19.57
C VAL A 224 1.56 -15.13 -19.47
N THR A 225 1.10 -14.01 -20.04
CA THR A 225 1.78 -12.72 -19.94
C THR A 225 0.76 -11.64 -19.66
N TRP A 226 1.14 -10.69 -18.84
CA TRP A 226 0.30 -9.55 -18.47
C TRP A 226 1.12 -8.31 -18.14
N GLY A 227 0.45 -7.18 -18.12
CA GLY A 227 1.02 -5.90 -17.73
C GLY A 227 -0.04 -4.82 -17.61
N ASN A 228 0.28 -3.78 -16.86
CA ASN A 228 -0.64 -2.72 -16.52
C ASN A 228 0.08 -1.36 -16.52
N PRO A 229 0.50 -0.81 -17.72
CA PRO A 229 1.05 0.54 -17.75
C PRO A 229 0.04 1.54 -17.18
N THR A 230 0.45 2.23 -16.13
CA THR A 230 -0.37 3.18 -15.38
C THR A 230 0.39 4.49 -15.20
N GLU A 231 -0.29 5.61 -15.45
CA GLU A 231 0.16 6.95 -15.08
C GLU A 231 -0.92 7.61 -14.23
N ARG A 232 -0.53 8.19 -13.09
CA ARG A 232 -1.46 8.87 -12.19
C ARG A 232 -0.85 10.11 -11.55
N GLY A 233 -1.67 11.16 -11.40
CA GLY A 233 -1.38 12.33 -10.57
C GLY A 233 -1.82 12.05 -9.13
N ALA A 234 -0.90 12.20 -8.19
CA ALA A 234 -1.09 11.76 -6.82
C ALA A 234 -1.70 12.82 -5.92
N GLN A 235 -2.37 12.37 -4.86
CA GLN A 235 -2.77 13.21 -3.74
C GLN A 235 -1.71 13.22 -2.62
N ARG A 236 -1.78 14.22 -1.73
CA ARG A 236 -1.04 14.28 -0.48
C ARG A 236 -1.98 14.75 0.64
N GLY A 237 -1.82 14.20 1.84
CA GLY A 237 -2.51 14.67 3.04
C GLY A 237 -2.09 16.09 3.41
N ALA A 238 -3.02 16.87 3.97
CA ALA A 238 -2.80 18.21 4.46
C ALA A 238 -3.07 18.30 5.97
N THR A 239 -2.77 19.44 6.58
CA THR A 239 -3.12 19.73 7.98
C THR A 239 -4.60 20.10 8.11
N ASP A 240 -5.17 19.94 9.29
CA ASP A 240 -6.57 20.31 9.56
C ASP A 240 -6.81 21.82 9.31
N GLU A 241 -5.80 22.64 9.59
CA GLU A 241 -5.85 24.08 9.29
C GLU A 241 -6.05 24.33 7.78
N MET A 242 -5.29 23.63 6.94
CA MET A 242 -5.42 23.82 5.49
C MET A 242 -6.74 23.27 4.95
N TYR A 243 -7.24 22.14 5.48
CA TYR A 243 -8.59 21.66 5.15
C TYR A 243 -9.68 22.64 5.55
N TRP A 244 -9.54 23.30 6.71
CA TRP A 244 -10.47 24.34 7.16
C TRP A 244 -10.43 25.55 6.23
N ILE A 245 -9.26 26.09 5.87
CA ILE A 245 -9.11 27.21 4.93
C ILE A 245 -9.67 26.86 3.55
N ALA A 246 -9.44 25.65 3.07
CA ALA A 246 -9.96 25.15 1.81
C ALA A 246 -11.48 24.90 1.84
N GLY A 247 -12.10 24.74 3.03
CA GLY A 247 -13.50 24.41 3.21
C GLY A 247 -13.86 22.98 2.77
N THR A 248 -12.86 22.10 2.59
CA THR A 248 -13.07 20.72 2.13
C THR A 248 -11.91 19.80 2.53
N HIS A 249 -12.22 18.55 2.84
CA HIS A 249 -11.22 17.49 3.05
C HIS A 249 -10.71 16.86 1.74
N ASN A 250 -11.23 17.28 0.59
CA ASN A 250 -10.75 16.86 -0.73
C ASN A 250 -9.61 17.74 -1.28
N TYR A 251 -9.10 18.65 -0.46
CA TYR A 251 -7.95 19.48 -0.83
C TYR A 251 -6.71 18.64 -1.11
N ASN A 252 -5.96 18.99 -2.17
CA ASN A 252 -4.73 18.35 -2.57
C ASN A 252 -3.66 19.40 -2.90
N PRO A 253 -2.56 19.49 -2.16
CA PRO A 253 -1.51 20.49 -2.38
C PRO A 253 -0.57 20.18 -3.55
N ASN A 254 -0.68 19.02 -4.19
CA ASN A 254 0.28 18.58 -5.22
C ASN A 254 0.08 19.22 -6.59
N TRP A 255 -0.94 20.00 -6.84
CA TRP A 255 -1.24 20.53 -8.15
C TRP A 255 -1.47 22.04 -8.16
N GLY A 256 -1.39 22.65 -9.34
CA GLY A 256 -1.72 24.03 -9.60
C GLY A 256 -1.96 24.25 -11.09
N TYR A 257 -2.38 25.47 -11.46
CA TYR A 257 -2.59 25.81 -12.86
C TYR A 257 -1.28 26.22 -13.56
N GLN A 258 -1.05 25.64 -14.72
CA GLN A 258 -0.04 26.08 -15.68
C GLN A 258 -0.72 26.31 -17.04
N ASP A 259 -0.65 27.51 -17.56
CA ASP A 259 -1.31 27.88 -18.84
C ASP A 259 -2.79 27.47 -18.90
N GLY A 260 -3.50 27.65 -17.79
CA GLY A 260 -4.92 27.33 -17.64
C GLY A 260 -5.25 25.83 -17.53
N LYS A 261 -4.23 24.96 -17.48
CA LYS A 261 -4.39 23.51 -17.29
C LYS A 261 -3.90 23.09 -15.90
N LYS A 262 -4.58 22.12 -15.30
CA LYS A 262 -4.14 21.50 -14.05
C LYS A 262 -2.88 20.68 -14.29
N ARG A 263 -1.81 20.98 -13.55
CA ARG A 263 -0.55 20.24 -13.53
C ARG A 263 -0.29 19.74 -12.11
N ASN A 264 -0.17 18.43 -11.96
CA ASN A 264 0.23 17.81 -10.70
C ASN A 264 1.77 17.71 -10.66
N SER A 265 2.38 18.05 -9.53
CA SER A 265 3.83 17.98 -9.32
C SER A 265 4.34 16.56 -9.06
N ARG A 266 3.41 15.65 -8.70
CA ARG A 266 3.72 14.28 -8.34
C ARG A 266 2.99 13.31 -9.25
N ILE A 267 3.66 12.92 -10.34
CA ILE A 267 3.19 11.94 -11.31
C ILE A 267 3.89 10.61 -11.07
N VAL A 268 3.09 9.59 -10.78
CA VAL A 268 3.56 8.21 -10.64
C VAL A 268 3.35 7.49 -11.97
N LYS A 269 4.40 6.78 -12.42
CA LYS A 269 4.33 5.86 -13.56
C LYS A 269 4.72 4.48 -13.07
N ASP A 270 3.89 3.50 -13.36
CA ASP A 270 4.10 2.11 -12.97
C ASP A 270 3.77 1.18 -14.13
N PHE A 271 4.71 0.32 -14.50
CA PHE A 271 4.50 -0.73 -15.49
C PHE A 271 5.38 -1.92 -15.17
N ALA A 272 4.76 -3.07 -14.91
CA ALA A 272 5.46 -4.31 -14.58
C ALA A 272 5.02 -5.46 -15.52
N PRO A 273 5.50 -5.49 -16.79
CA PRO A 273 5.25 -6.64 -17.67
C PRO A 273 5.85 -7.92 -17.06
N ALA A 274 5.08 -8.99 -17.14
CA ALA A 274 5.47 -10.29 -16.61
C ALA A 274 5.12 -11.42 -17.59
N GLY A 275 5.91 -12.48 -17.54
CA GLY A 275 5.64 -13.75 -18.20
C GLY A 275 5.79 -14.90 -17.21
N LEU A 276 4.83 -15.82 -17.18
CA LEU A 276 4.81 -16.98 -16.31
C LEU A 276 4.57 -18.24 -17.15
N LEU A 277 5.58 -19.14 -17.13
CA LEU A 277 5.49 -20.49 -17.68
C LEU A 277 5.17 -21.45 -16.53
N THR A 278 4.14 -22.28 -16.68
CA THR A 278 3.77 -23.28 -15.68
C THR A 278 3.66 -24.65 -16.33
N TRP A 279 4.29 -25.63 -15.73
CA TRP A 279 4.19 -27.04 -16.07
C TRP A 279 3.53 -27.78 -14.92
N ASP A 280 2.38 -28.40 -15.18
CA ASP A 280 1.64 -29.29 -14.32
C ASP A 280 1.90 -30.73 -14.72
N TRP A 281 2.41 -31.54 -13.80
CA TRP A 281 2.66 -32.96 -13.99
C TRP A 281 1.91 -33.78 -12.93
N LYS A 282 0.89 -34.54 -13.37
CA LYS A 282 0.21 -35.55 -12.58
C LYS A 282 1.01 -36.84 -12.69
N ILE A 283 1.91 -37.09 -11.73
CA ILE A 283 2.82 -38.24 -11.72
C ILE A 283 1.99 -39.53 -11.61
N ASP A 284 1.06 -39.54 -10.66
CA ASP A 284 0.05 -40.58 -10.46
C ASP A 284 -1.25 -39.97 -9.89
N ASN A 285 -2.18 -40.80 -9.38
CA ASN A 285 -3.44 -40.30 -8.85
C ASN A 285 -3.30 -39.53 -7.55
N ASP A 286 -2.25 -39.81 -6.80
CA ASP A 286 -1.98 -39.29 -5.45
C ASP A 286 -0.86 -38.23 -5.45
N THR A 287 -0.14 -38.08 -6.58
CA THR A 287 1.04 -37.23 -6.63
C THR A 287 0.98 -36.24 -7.79
N LYS A 288 1.11 -34.96 -7.49
CA LYS A 288 1.16 -33.87 -8.47
C LYS A 288 2.41 -33.02 -8.25
N LEU A 289 3.14 -32.71 -9.32
CA LEU A 289 4.25 -31.76 -9.35
C LEU A 289 3.83 -30.54 -10.18
N VAL A 290 4.07 -29.34 -9.66
CA VAL A 290 3.87 -28.08 -10.38
C VAL A 290 5.18 -27.32 -10.40
N THR A 291 5.65 -26.94 -11.58
CA THR A 291 6.86 -26.10 -11.74
C THR A 291 6.48 -24.85 -12.49
N SER A 292 6.87 -23.68 -11.98
CA SER A 292 6.58 -22.38 -12.57
C SER A 292 7.83 -21.52 -12.64
N LEU A 293 8.02 -20.83 -13.77
CA LEU A 293 9.10 -19.87 -14.02
C LEU A 293 8.50 -18.51 -14.34
N LEU A 294 8.79 -17.52 -13.49
CA LEU A 294 8.36 -16.13 -13.64
C LEU A 294 9.53 -15.24 -14.05
N GLY A 295 9.31 -14.42 -15.07
CA GLY A 295 10.16 -13.28 -15.40
C GLY A 295 9.33 -11.99 -15.31
N LYS A 296 9.82 -10.97 -14.61
CA LYS A 296 9.15 -9.68 -14.40
C LYS A 296 10.16 -8.55 -14.53
N TYR A 297 9.78 -7.50 -15.27
CA TYR A 297 10.52 -6.24 -15.31
C TYR A 297 9.62 -5.10 -14.83
N THR A 298 9.88 -4.58 -13.64
CA THR A 298 9.14 -3.46 -13.06
C THR A 298 9.81 -2.16 -13.43
N MET A 299 9.07 -1.22 -14.00
CA MET A 299 9.45 0.18 -14.24
C MET A 299 8.54 1.05 -13.36
N TYR A 300 9.08 1.52 -12.25
CA TYR A 300 8.35 2.38 -11.32
C TYR A 300 9.06 3.71 -11.17
N SER A 301 8.33 4.81 -11.33
CA SER A 301 8.90 6.14 -11.10
C SER A 301 7.89 7.12 -10.54
N ASN A 302 8.37 8.09 -9.76
CA ASN A 302 7.55 9.18 -9.27
C ASN A 302 8.27 10.53 -9.39
N SER A 303 7.57 11.57 -9.85
CA SER A 303 8.10 12.92 -9.93
C SER A 303 7.95 13.63 -8.58
N ARG A 304 8.81 14.62 -8.35
CA ARG A 304 8.78 15.49 -7.17
C ARG A 304 9.28 16.88 -7.55
N LEU A 305 8.55 17.89 -7.12
CA LEU A 305 9.01 19.27 -7.19
C LEU A 305 10.13 19.48 -6.16
N ALA A 306 11.23 20.12 -6.60
CA ALA A 306 12.41 20.40 -5.80
C ALA A 306 12.89 21.84 -6.03
N TYR A 307 13.78 22.32 -5.15
CA TYR A 307 14.30 23.67 -5.24
C TYR A 307 15.77 23.76 -4.75
N ASN A 308 16.47 24.75 -5.24
CA ASN A 308 17.87 25.07 -4.94
C ASN A 308 17.98 26.54 -4.57
N GLY A 309 18.20 26.84 -3.29
CA GLY A 309 18.35 28.21 -2.78
C GLY A 309 17.08 29.07 -2.81
N GLY A 310 15.95 28.53 -3.26
CA GLY A 310 14.64 29.18 -3.27
C GLY A 310 13.82 28.95 -2.01
N THR A 311 12.66 29.60 -1.93
CA THR A 311 11.65 29.30 -0.90
C THR A 311 10.93 28.00 -1.24
N ASN A 312 10.52 27.25 -0.20
CA ASN A 312 9.77 26.01 -0.40
C ASN A 312 8.52 26.26 -1.26
N PRO A 313 8.34 25.54 -2.39
CA PRO A 313 7.23 25.77 -3.33
C PRO A 313 5.92 25.10 -2.92
N ASP A 314 5.91 24.33 -1.83
CA ASP A 314 4.69 23.67 -1.32
C ASP A 314 3.69 24.71 -0.83
N PRO A 315 2.44 24.72 -1.33
CA PRO A 315 1.47 25.76 -0.97
C PRO A 315 1.00 25.67 0.50
N ASP A 316 1.10 24.48 1.11
CA ASP A 316 0.79 24.20 2.51
C ASP A 316 2.06 24.06 3.37
N TYR A 317 3.16 24.73 2.98
CA TYR A 317 4.36 24.80 3.80
C TYR A 317 4.10 25.58 5.08
N TYR A 318 4.58 25.09 6.22
CA TYR A 318 4.19 25.59 7.55
C TYR A 318 4.40 27.10 7.74
N SER A 319 5.48 27.69 7.15
CA SER A 319 5.75 29.12 7.28
C SER A 319 4.81 30.02 6.47
N LEU A 320 4.01 29.43 5.57
CA LEU A 320 2.96 30.14 4.81
C LEU A 320 1.59 30.06 5.50
N MET A 321 1.47 29.21 6.53
CA MET A 321 0.20 28.99 7.24
C MET A 321 -0.06 30.12 8.24
N PRO A 322 -1.33 30.55 8.42
CA PRO A 322 -1.69 31.55 9.43
C PRO A 322 -1.19 31.19 10.84
N SER A 323 -1.28 29.91 11.25
CA SER A 323 -0.81 29.42 12.53
C SER A 323 0.71 29.57 12.76
N PHE A 324 1.49 29.82 11.72
CA PHE A 324 2.90 30.18 11.87
C PHE A 324 3.06 31.55 12.52
N ASN A 325 2.19 32.51 12.22
CA ASN A 325 2.20 33.86 12.78
C ASN A 325 1.52 33.91 14.15
N TYR A 326 0.33 33.29 14.28
CA TYR A 326 -0.42 33.22 15.51
C TYR A 326 -1.31 31.96 15.57
N ASN A 327 -1.19 31.15 16.61
CA ASN A 327 -2.01 29.96 16.75
C ASN A 327 -3.35 30.25 17.43
N VAL A 328 -4.38 30.56 16.67
CA VAL A 328 -5.73 30.87 17.17
C VAL A 328 -6.44 29.68 17.83
N TRP A 329 -6.01 28.44 17.52
CA TRP A 329 -6.59 27.21 18.11
C TRP A 329 -5.94 26.82 19.43
N ASN A 330 -4.69 27.28 19.67
CA ASN A 330 -3.99 27.07 20.93
C ASN A 330 -3.21 28.34 21.29
N PRO A 331 -3.90 29.40 21.76
CA PRO A 331 -3.26 30.67 22.12
C PRO A 331 -2.18 30.53 23.21
N GLU A 332 -2.29 29.53 24.08
CA GLU A 332 -1.29 29.24 25.12
C GLU A 332 0.04 28.75 24.56
N ALA A 333 0.03 28.15 23.36
CA ALA A 333 1.25 27.82 22.60
C ALA A 333 1.96 29.07 22.04
N THR A 334 1.29 30.21 22.03
CA THR A 334 1.85 31.50 21.62
C THR A 334 2.39 32.20 22.87
N LEU A 335 3.66 32.03 23.16
CA LEU A 335 4.29 32.53 24.40
C LEU A 335 4.41 34.06 24.47
N PHE A 336 4.48 34.75 23.31
CA PHE A 336 4.49 36.21 23.22
C PHE A 336 3.63 36.67 22.07
N ARG A 337 2.83 37.67 22.31
CA ARG A 337 2.03 38.37 21.31
C ARG A 337 2.85 39.55 20.83
N ASP A 338 3.41 39.41 19.63
CA ASP A 338 3.83 40.58 18.86
C ASP A 338 2.56 41.32 18.43
N ASP A 339 2.54 42.61 18.49
CA ASP A 339 1.36 43.42 18.10
C ASP A 339 0.97 43.13 16.63
N ASP A 340 1.94 42.73 15.77
CA ASP A 340 1.72 42.40 14.37
C ASP A 340 1.32 40.93 14.12
N ALA A 341 1.41 40.03 15.12
CA ALA A 341 1.23 38.59 14.91
C ALA A 341 -0.20 38.25 14.45
N LEU A 342 -1.21 38.93 14.98
CA LEU A 342 -2.60 38.75 14.59
C LEU A 342 -2.87 39.36 13.20
N GLU A 343 -2.27 40.49 12.88
CA GLU A 343 -2.37 41.10 11.54
C GLU A 343 -1.73 40.22 10.49
N ASN A 344 -0.55 39.66 10.77
CA ASN A 344 0.12 38.69 9.89
C ASN A 344 -0.68 37.40 9.74
N TRP A 345 -1.33 36.92 10.81
CA TRP A 345 -2.27 35.80 10.74
C TRP A 345 -3.43 36.09 9.77
N GLN A 346 -4.06 37.26 9.95
CA GLN A 346 -5.19 37.69 9.11
C GLN A 346 -4.77 37.82 7.65
N ALA A 347 -3.63 38.45 7.39
CA ALA A 347 -3.11 38.59 6.04
C ALA A 347 -2.84 37.23 5.35
N ALA A 348 -2.25 36.28 6.06
CA ALA A 348 -2.01 34.92 5.55
C ALA A 348 -3.34 34.18 5.31
N TYR A 349 -4.30 34.30 6.24
CA TYR A 349 -5.63 33.70 6.08
C TYR A 349 -6.39 34.30 4.89
N ASP A 350 -6.43 35.64 4.78
CA ASP A 350 -7.09 36.33 3.68
C ASP A 350 -6.48 35.95 2.33
N TYR A 351 -5.17 35.86 2.23
CA TYR A 351 -4.48 35.41 1.02
C TYR A 351 -4.86 33.98 0.64
N LEU A 352 -4.79 33.02 1.55
CA LEU A 352 -5.06 31.61 1.27
C LEU A 352 -6.57 31.35 1.05
N SER A 353 -7.45 32.13 1.69
CA SER A 353 -8.90 31.97 1.53
C SER A 353 -9.48 32.66 0.30
N ALA A 354 -8.78 33.69 -0.25
CA ALA A 354 -9.28 34.52 -1.35
C ALA A 354 -9.51 33.74 -2.64
N SER A 355 -8.68 32.76 -2.97
CA SER A 355 -8.85 31.96 -4.19
C SER A 355 -8.25 30.56 -4.05
N GLU A 356 -8.71 29.65 -4.90
CA GLU A 356 -8.09 28.32 -5.00
C GLU A 356 -6.63 28.41 -5.46
N ASP A 357 -6.32 29.28 -6.41
CA ASP A 357 -4.96 29.45 -6.95
C ASP A 357 -3.94 29.81 -5.87
N ASN A 358 -4.34 30.57 -4.85
CA ASN A 358 -3.45 30.96 -3.74
C ASN A 358 -3.09 29.75 -2.83
N ARG A 359 -3.89 28.70 -2.87
CA ARG A 359 -3.70 27.45 -2.10
C ARG A 359 -3.03 26.33 -2.92
N GLN A 360 -2.67 26.58 -4.17
CA GLN A 360 -2.13 25.57 -5.07
C GLN A 360 -0.70 25.89 -5.49
N VAL A 361 -0.03 24.92 -6.14
CA VAL A 361 1.34 25.10 -6.66
C VAL A 361 1.38 26.25 -7.66
N ASN A 362 2.16 27.27 -7.37
CA ASN A 362 2.31 28.43 -8.25
C ASN A 362 3.41 28.19 -9.31
N TRP A 363 3.06 27.48 -10.39
CA TRP A 363 3.97 27.19 -11.50
C TRP A 363 4.51 28.45 -12.14
N GLY A 364 3.69 29.49 -12.34
CA GLY A 364 4.10 30.75 -12.95
C GLY A 364 5.20 31.45 -12.18
N ARG A 365 5.14 31.49 -10.84
CA ARG A 365 6.18 32.04 -9.97
C ARG A 365 7.51 31.31 -10.16
N MET A 366 7.49 29.98 -10.26
CA MET A 366 8.68 29.17 -10.42
C MET A 366 9.35 29.38 -11.79
N TYR A 367 8.55 29.43 -12.87
CA TYR A 367 9.06 29.78 -14.20
C TYR A 367 9.66 31.18 -14.24
N TYR A 368 9.03 32.17 -13.59
CA TYR A 368 9.53 33.53 -13.51
C TYR A 368 10.87 33.58 -12.73
N ALA A 369 10.95 32.93 -11.56
CA ALA A 369 12.18 32.85 -10.78
C ALA A 369 13.32 32.23 -11.60
N ASN A 370 13.05 31.13 -12.29
CA ASN A 370 14.02 30.46 -13.14
C ASN A 370 14.46 31.32 -14.34
N SER A 371 13.59 32.17 -14.89
CA SER A 371 13.97 33.08 -15.98
C SER A 371 14.96 34.15 -15.52
N LEU A 372 14.86 34.57 -14.25
CA LEU A 372 15.85 35.51 -13.66
C LEU A 372 17.18 34.78 -13.45
N MET A 373 17.17 33.55 -12.92
CA MET A 373 18.41 32.77 -12.76
C MET A 373 19.09 32.49 -14.10
N ALA A 374 18.31 32.15 -15.13
CA ALA A 374 18.83 31.93 -16.48
C ALA A 374 19.46 33.19 -17.07
N ALA A 375 18.89 34.40 -16.85
CA ALA A 375 19.47 35.68 -17.30
C ALA A 375 20.81 35.97 -16.64
N GLU A 376 21.03 35.48 -15.43
CA GLU A 376 22.32 35.59 -14.70
C GLU A 376 23.27 34.41 -14.98
N GLY A 377 22.88 33.46 -15.84
CA GLY A 377 23.66 32.25 -16.14
C GLY A 377 23.81 31.29 -14.98
N GLN A 378 22.88 31.34 -14.03
CA GLN A 378 22.84 30.50 -12.84
C GLN A 378 21.95 29.26 -13.03
N ASP A 379 22.13 28.25 -12.17
CA ASP A 379 21.35 27.04 -12.15
C ASP A 379 19.88 27.30 -11.84
N ALA A 380 19.01 26.39 -12.30
CA ALA A 380 17.57 26.41 -11.98
C ALA A 380 17.32 26.44 -10.46
N MET A 381 16.54 27.44 -10.01
CA MET A 381 16.12 27.55 -8.62
C MET A 381 15.02 26.51 -8.30
N TYR A 382 14.15 26.21 -9.24
CA TYR A 382 13.06 25.24 -9.13
C TYR A 382 13.15 24.23 -10.27
N TYR A 383 12.91 22.95 -9.97
CA TYR A 383 12.94 21.88 -10.96
C TYR A 383 12.06 20.71 -10.54
N VAL A 384 11.70 19.88 -11.50
CA VAL A 384 11.01 18.61 -11.24
C VAL A 384 12.00 17.47 -11.45
N GLN A 385 12.20 16.67 -10.44
CA GLN A 385 13.02 15.46 -10.49
C GLN A 385 12.12 14.22 -10.49
N ARG A 386 12.65 13.09 -10.98
CA ARG A 386 11.97 11.80 -11.00
C ARG A 386 12.84 10.72 -10.38
N ALA A 387 12.34 10.12 -9.31
CA ALA A 387 12.96 8.93 -8.72
C ALA A 387 12.48 7.67 -9.47
N HIS A 388 13.40 6.76 -9.76
CA HIS A 388 13.15 5.48 -10.42
C HIS A 388 13.52 4.34 -9.47
N ASP A 389 12.63 3.34 -9.40
CA ASP A 389 12.79 2.10 -8.65
C ASP A 389 12.49 0.91 -9.60
N ASP A 390 13.33 0.75 -10.62
CA ASP A 390 13.17 -0.31 -11.62
C ASP A 390 13.70 -1.64 -11.09
N GLN A 391 13.09 -2.76 -11.48
CA GLN A 391 13.51 -4.08 -10.98
C GLN A 391 13.41 -5.15 -12.08
N LEU A 392 14.46 -5.97 -12.21
CA LEU A 392 14.45 -7.18 -13.00
C LEU A 392 14.43 -8.39 -12.05
N THR A 393 13.34 -9.15 -12.08
CA THR A 393 13.10 -10.28 -11.19
C THR A 393 12.93 -11.58 -11.99
N PHE A 394 13.63 -12.63 -11.58
CA PHE A 394 13.41 -14.01 -12.02
C PHE A 394 13.11 -14.89 -10.82
N SER A 395 12.10 -15.75 -10.94
CA SER A 395 11.71 -16.69 -9.89
C SER A 395 11.33 -18.04 -10.46
N LEU A 396 11.94 -19.11 -9.94
CA LEU A 396 11.59 -20.50 -10.19
C LEU A 396 10.95 -21.07 -8.93
N ALA A 397 9.75 -21.64 -9.05
CA ALA A 397 9.12 -22.38 -7.97
C ALA A 397 8.71 -23.77 -8.44
N THR A 398 8.95 -24.77 -7.63
CA THR A 398 8.43 -26.14 -7.84
C THR A 398 7.78 -26.61 -6.56
N LYS A 399 6.62 -27.26 -6.67
CA LYS A 399 5.90 -27.84 -5.54
C LYS A 399 5.42 -29.24 -5.86
N LEU A 400 5.53 -30.11 -4.89
CA LEU A 400 5.04 -31.48 -4.89
C LEU A 400 3.87 -31.59 -3.90
N ASP A 401 2.72 -32.04 -4.37
CA ASP A 401 1.57 -32.41 -3.54
C ASP A 401 1.40 -33.93 -3.59
N ARG A 402 1.34 -34.58 -2.43
CA ARG A 402 1.18 -36.03 -2.35
C ARG A 402 0.16 -36.40 -1.26
N GLN A 403 -0.86 -37.15 -1.66
CA GLN A 403 -1.74 -37.84 -0.75
C GLN A 403 -1.01 -39.09 -0.24
N LEU A 404 -0.65 -39.13 1.05
CA LEU A 404 0.11 -40.27 1.64
C LEU A 404 -0.81 -41.40 2.04
N THR A 405 -1.99 -41.07 2.58
CA THR A 405 -3.07 -41.99 2.93
C THR A 405 -4.40 -41.30 2.63
N GLN A 406 -5.52 -42.00 2.82
CA GLN A 406 -6.87 -41.38 2.67
C GLN A 406 -7.07 -40.14 3.56
N ASN A 407 -6.32 -40.04 4.68
CA ASN A 407 -6.49 -39.03 5.70
C ASN A 407 -5.25 -38.14 5.87
N SER A 408 -4.18 -38.32 5.10
CA SER A 408 -2.98 -37.50 5.27
C SER A 408 -2.35 -37.08 3.96
N SER A 409 -1.89 -35.85 3.91
CA SER A 409 -1.27 -35.23 2.76
C SER A 409 0.08 -34.58 3.13
N LEU A 410 0.97 -34.54 2.16
CA LEU A 410 2.25 -33.83 2.23
C LEU A 410 2.37 -32.90 1.03
N SER A 411 2.64 -31.62 1.31
CA SER A 411 3.03 -30.65 0.30
C SER A 411 4.44 -30.16 0.61
N ALA A 412 5.28 -30.03 -0.41
CA ALA A 412 6.65 -29.51 -0.26
C ALA A 412 7.03 -28.69 -1.48
N GLY A 413 7.87 -27.68 -1.30
CA GLY A 413 8.27 -26.82 -2.42
C GLY A 413 9.67 -26.24 -2.27
N LEU A 414 10.28 -25.98 -3.42
CA LEU A 414 11.53 -25.23 -3.60
C LEU A 414 11.22 -23.95 -4.34
N GLN A 415 11.80 -22.84 -3.89
CA GLN A 415 11.70 -21.54 -4.54
C GLN A 415 13.09 -20.92 -4.67
N LEU A 416 13.44 -20.44 -5.86
CA LEU A 416 14.68 -19.73 -6.15
C LEU A 416 14.30 -18.39 -6.78
N ALA A 417 14.82 -17.28 -6.26
CA ALA A 417 14.53 -15.96 -6.80
C ALA A 417 15.78 -15.08 -6.81
N ASN A 418 15.89 -14.29 -7.88
CA ASN A 418 16.90 -13.27 -8.07
C ASN A 418 16.24 -11.95 -8.41
N ASN A 419 16.70 -10.85 -7.83
CA ASN A 419 16.26 -9.50 -8.15
C ASN A 419 17.46 -8.56 -8.31
N THR A 420 17.43 -7.77 -9.38
CA THR A 420 18.30 -6.61 -9.55
C THR A 420 17.42 -5.37 -9.56
N GLY A 421 17.42 -4.63 -8.45
CA GLY A 421 16.77 -3.32 -8.37
C GLY A 421 17.71 -2.22 -8.85
N MET A 422 17.23 -1.34 -9.68
CA MET A 422 17.95 -0.21 -10.25
C MET A 422 17.32 1.08 -9.74
N HIS A 423 18.04 1.77 -8.85
CA HIS A 423 17.56 2.97 -8.16
C HIS A 423 18.35 4.17 -8.62
N TYR A 424 17.69 5.10 -9.30
CA TYR A 424 18.34 6.30 -9.82
C TYR A 424 17.36 7.46 -9.88
N GLN A 425 17.89 8.66 -10.07
CA GLN A 425 17.12 9.88 -10.21
C GLN A 425 17.42 10.53 -11.56
N THR A 426 16.40 11.10 -12.23
CA THR A 426 16.54 11.86 -13.47
C THR A 426 15.95 13.27 -13.31
N MET A 427 16.46 14.19 -14.11
CA MET A 427 15.87 15.51 -14.29
C MET A 427 14.64 15.39 -15.18
N ASP A 428 13.46 15.77 -14.67
CA ASP A 428 12.19 15.66 -15.40
C ASP A 428 11.80 16.98 -16.10
N ASP A 429 12.05 18.15 -15.43
CA ASP A 429 11.77 19.49 -15.98
C ASP A 429 12.59 20.57 -15.24
N LEU A 430 13.25 21.44 -15.97
CA LEU A 430 14.02 22.60 -15.44
C LEU A 430 13.17 23.87 -15.33
N LEU A 431 11.87 23.81 -15.56
CA LEU A 431 10.90 24.90 -15.42
C LEU A 431 11.36 26.22 -16.09
N GLY A 432 11.80 26.11 -17.34
CA GLY A 432 12.20 27.26 -18.18
C GLY A 432 13.66 27.73 -18.05
N ASN A 433 14.47 27.10 -17.19
CA ASN A 433 15.93 27.26 -17.19
C ASN A 433 16.54 26.14 -18.06
N ALA A 434 17.78 26.34 -18.53
CA ALA A 434 18.52 25.35 -19.30
C ALA A 434 19.72 24.77 -18.53
N LYS A 435 20.01 25.26 -17.32
CA LYS A 435 21.23 24.96 -16.58
C LYS A 435 20.93 24.38 -15.20
N PHE A 436 21.57 23.28 -14.87
CA PHE A 436 21.63 22.68 -13.53
C PHE A 436 22.88 21.81 -13.44
N HIS A 437 23.54 21.77 -12.27
CA HIS A 437 24.71 20.93 -12.04
C HIS A 437 24.42 19.76 -11.08
N ASN A 438 25.14 18.66 -11.27
CA ASN A 438 25.02 17.45 -10.44
C ASN A 438 25.68 17.64 -9.06
N VAL A 439 25.08 18.48 -8.24
CA VAL A 439 25.59 18.82 -6.90
C VAL A 439 24.57 18.59 -5.81
N ASN A 440 25.06 18.26 -4.62
CA ASN A 440 24.28 18.23 -3.40
C ASN A 440 23.98 19.66 -2.94
N THR A 441 22.81 20.15 -3.31
CA THR A 441 22.36 21.52 -3.02
C THR A 441 22.30 21.83 -1.52
N TYR A 442 22.13 20.84 -0.67
CA TYR A 442 22.10 21.00 0.79
C TYR A 442 23.49 21.26 1.38
N ALA A 443 24.53 20.74 0.72
CA ALA A 443 25.90 20.88 1.16
C ALA A 443 26.60 22.14 0.61
N LEU A 444 26.02 22.83 -0.38
CA LEU A 444 26.61 24.01 -1.02
C LEU A 444 26.93 25.14 -0.02
N LYS A 445 26.05 25.34 0.97
CA LYS A 445 26.20 26.37 2.00
C LYS A 445 27.42 26.11 2.90
N ASP A 446 27.67 24.83 3.21
CA ASP A 446 28.70 24.44 4.16
C ASP A 446 30.09 24.30 3.53
N TYR A 447 30.14 23.88 2.24
CA TYR A 447 31.41 23.54 1.59
C TYR A 447 31.74 24.40 0.35
N GLY A 448 30.76 25.11 -0.22
CA GLY A 448 30.91 25.87 -1.47
C GLY A 448 30.93 25.00 -2.73
N SER A 449 30.65 25.60 -3.89
CA SER A 449 30.46 24.88 -5.17
C SER A 449 31.73 24.23 -5.72
N ALA A 450 32.89 24.71 -5.36
CA ALA A 450 34.19 24.16 -5.82
C ALA A 450 34.65 22.92 -5.00
N SER A 451 33.99 22.60 -3.90
CA SER A 451 34.39 21.47 -3.05
C SER A 451 33.93 20.15 -3.64
N PRO A 452 34.83 19.15 -3.81
CA PRO A 452 34.41 17.80 -4.22
C PRO A 452 33.37 17.16 -3.30
N LYS A 453 33.23 17.61 -2.06
CA LYS A 453 32.21 17.09 -1.11
C LYS A 453 30.80 17.37 -1.58
N VAL A 454 30.57 18.40 -2.39
CA VAL A 454 29.23 18.67 -2.92
C VAL A 454 28.89 17.89 -4.19
N PHE A 455 29.85 17.20 -4.81
CA PHE A 455 29.60 16.45 -6.05
C PHE A 455 28.82 15.18 -5.74
N TYR A 456 27.74 14.92 -6.45
CA TYR A 456 27.04 13.64 -6.39
C TYR A 456 27.83 12.52 -7.09
N ASP A 457 28.66 12.86 -8.10
CA ASP A 457 29.55 11.89 -8.73
C ASP A 457 30.95 12.49 -9.03
N MET A 458 31.93 12.12 -8.23
CA MET A 458 33.32 12.49 -8.43
C MET A 458 33.99 11.76 -9.63
N ASN A 459 33.36 10.76 -10.22
CA ASN A 459 33.89 10.10 -11.43
C ASN A 459 33.65 10.94 -12.70
N GLU A 460 32.81 11.97 -12.65
CA GLU A 460 32.49 12.84 -13.78
C GLU A 460 33.57 13.91 -14.06
N GLY A 461 34.55 14.05 -13.18
CA GLY A 461 35.69 14.96 -13.36
C GLY A 461 35.96 15.89 -12.17
N SER A 462 36.74 16.94 -12.38
CA SER A 462 37.11 17.95 -11.36
C SER A 462 36.03 19.01 -11.11
N GLU A 463 35.00 19.04 -11.96
CA GLU A 463 33.88 19.96 -11.86
C GLU A 463 32.58 19.13 -11.97
N PRO A 464 31.47 19.58 -11.32
CA PRO A 464 30.19 18.87 -11.40
C PRO A 464 29.63 18.94 -12.82
N LYS A 465 29.11 17.83 -13.32
CA LYS A 465 28.49 17.73 -14.63
C LYS A 465 27.25 18.59 -14.73
N GLU A 466 27.04 19.22 -15.86
CA GLU A 466 25.78 19.87 -16.22
C GLU A 466 24.73 18.80 -16.53
N VAL A 467 23.54 18.98 -15.99
CA VAL A 467 22.40 18.02 -16.04
C VAL A 467 21.32 18.57 -16.96
N ASN A 468 20.99 17.82 -18.00
CA ASN A 468 19.88 18.11 -18.91
C ASN A 468 18.64 17.30 -18.53
N VAL A 469 17.49 17.69 -19.09
CA VAL A 469 16.24 16.91 -18.93
C VAL A 469 16.47 15.49 -19.46
N GLY A 470 16.16 14.50 -18.64
CA GLY A 470 16.37 13.06 -18.90
C GLY A 470 17.70 12.51 -18.36
N ASP A 471 18.67 13.35 -18.01
CA ASP A 471 19.95 12.89 -17.46
C ASP A 471 19.79 12.39 -16.03
N LYS A 472 20.60 11.37 -15.68
CA LYS A 472 20.74 10.90 -14.30
C LYS A 472 21.56 11.89 -13.47
N PHE A 473 21.09 12.12 -12.23
CA PHE A 473 21.80 12.96 -11.24
C PHE A 473 21.42 12.55 -9.81
N GLY A 474 22.13 13.05 -8.83
CA GLY A 474 21.84 12.83 -7.41
C GLY A 474 22.28 11.45 -6.93
N TYR A 475 21.71 10.39 -7.38
CA TYR A 475 22.10 9.01 -7.05
C TYR A 475 21.81 8.03 -8.19
N ASP A 476 22.66 6.99 -8.26
CA ASP A 476 22.47 5.81 -9.11
C ASP A 476 23.11 4.60 -8.41
N TYR A 477 22.32 3.56 -8.09
CA TYR A 477 22.81 2.33 -7.48
C TYR A 477 21.88 1.16 -7.77
N ASN A 478 22.41 -0.06 -7.72
CA ASN A 478 21.63 -1.29 -7.79
C ASN A 478 21.55 -1.97 -6.42
N LEU A 479 20.41 -2.63 -6.14
CA LEU A 479 20.26 -3.60 -5.06
C LEU A 479 20.17 -5.00 -5.65
N LEU A 480 21.09 -5.87 -5.25
CA LEU A 480 21.19 -7.25 -5.71
C LEU A 480 20.67 -8.17 -4.59
N VAL A 481 19.58 -8.88 -4.86
CA VAL A 481 18.92 -9.76 -3.89
C VAL A 481 18.80 -11.16 -4.46
N ASN A 482 19.27 -12.19 -3.71
CA ASN A 482 19.02 -13.58 -4.05
C ASN A 482 18.36 -14.28 -2.87
N LYS A 483 17.38 -15.12 -3.16
CA LYS A 483 16.67 -15.94 -2.17
C LYS A 483 16.51 -17.37 -2.67
N ALA A 484 16.82 -18.32 -1.81
CA ALA A 484 16.52 -19.73 -2.01
C ALA A 484 15.74 -20.24 -0.79
N GLN A 485 14.60 -20.93 -0.99
CA GLN A 485 13.71 -21.37 0.08
C GLN A 485 13.21 -22.78 -0.18
N LEU A 486 13.21 -23.60 0.87
CA LEU A 486 12.54 -24.89 0.96
C LEU A 486 11.44 -24.78 1.99
N TRP A 487 10.29 -25.38 1.73
CA TRP A 487 9.20 -25.50 2.68
C TRP A 487 8.51 -26.84 2.57
N ALA A 488 7.88 -27.29 3.64
CA ALA A 488 7.03 -28.48 3.65
C ALA A 488 5.86 -28.29 4.63
N SER A 489 4.74 -28.91 4.31
CA SER A 489 3.54 -28.94 5.13
C SER A 489 2.96 -30.34 5.12
N TYR A 490 2.73 -30.90 6.31
CA TYR A 490 2.05 -32.17 6.51
C TYR A 490 0.72 -31.92 7.19
N ALA A 491 -0.37 -32.45 6.64
CA ALA A 491 -1.70 -32.37 7.21
C ALA A 491 -2.30 -33.76 7.37
N THR A 492 -3.10 -33.97 8.41
CA THR A 492 -3.78 -35.24 8.66
C THR A 492 -5.15 -35.04 9.33
N ASP A 493 -6.13 -35.77 8.82
CA ASP A 493 -7.47 -35.85 9.37
C ASP A 493 -7.59 -37.05 10.32
N LEU A 494 -7.74 -36.75 11.61
CA LEU A 494 -8.12 -37.73 12.63
C LEU A 494 -9.66 -37.70 12.75
N ARG A 495 -10.22 -38.63 13.50
CA ARG A 495 -11.68 -38.80 13.59
C ARG A 495 -12.48 -37.50 13.87
N PHE A 496 -11.95 -36.63 14.71
CA PHE A 496 -12.57 -35.35 15.11
C PHE A 496 -11.66 -34.14 14.95
N THR A 497 -10.43 -34.33 14.48
CA THR A 497 -9.42 -33.27 14.48
C THR A 497 -8.64 -33.28 13.17
N HIS A 498 -8.61 -32.13 12.51
CA HIS A 498 -7.66 -31.85 11.45
C HIS A 498 -6.41 -31.23 12.09
N LEU A 499 -5.24 -31.79 11.83
CA LEU A 499 -3.94 -31.32 12.31
C LEU A 499 -3.03 -31.01 11.14
N PHE A 500 -2.23 -29.95 11.27
CA PHE A 500 -1.15 -29.73 10.33
C PHE A 500 0.10 -29.20 11.04
N VAL A 501 1.25 -29.45 10.42
CA VAL A 501 2.55 -28.85 10.76
C VAL A 501 3.24 -28.42 9.48
N SER A 502 3.78 -27.21 9.49
CA SER A 502 4.50 -26.67 8.35
C SER A 502 5.81 -26.04 8.79
N GLY A 503 6.81 -26.10 7.92
CA GLY A 503 8.11 -25.48 8.19
C GLY A 503 8.76 -24.96 6.92
N ARG A 504 9.67 -24.01 7.09
CA ARG A 504 10.49 -23.46 6.00
C ARG A 504 11.91 -23.18 6.46
N VAL A 505 12.85 -23.24 5.51
CA VAL A 505 14.21 -22.73 5.64
C VAL A 505 14.56 -21.96 4.38
N ALA A 506 15.23 -20.81 4.51
CA ALA A 506 15.63 -20.00 3.37
C ALA A 506 17.00 -19.36 3.58
N GLY A 507 17.73 -19.15 2.50
CA GLY A 507 18.93 -18.34 2.47
C GLY A 507 18.64 -17.05 1.69
N THR A 508 18.93 -15.88 2.29
CA THR A 508 18.79 -14.58 1.67
C THR A 508 20.13 -13.86 1.62
N THR A 509 20.50 -13.32 0.46
CA THR A 509 21.69 -12.46 0.32
C THR A 509 21.29 -11.12 -0.27
N MET A 510 21.93 -10.04 0.20
CA MET A 510 21.71 -8.70 -0.30
C MET A 510 23.00 -7.90 -0.39
N GLN A 511 23.13 -7.10 -1.44
CA GLN A 511 24.30 -6.30 -1.74
C GLN A 511 23.89 -5.04 -2.49
N ARG A 512 24.51 -3.90 -2.17
CA ARG A 512 24.39 -2.66 -2.97
C ARG A 512 25.57 -2.56 -3.96
N ASP A 513 25.30 -2.02 -5.16
CA ASP A 513 26.32 -1.72 -6.17
C ASP A 513 26.14 -0.26 -6.64
N GLY A 514 26.92 0.65 -6.06
CA GLY A 514 26.88 2.08 -6.34
C GLY A 514 27.47 2.41 -7.70
N LYS A 515 26.78 3.24 -8.48
CA LYS A 515 27.22 3.67 -9.83
C LYS A 515 27.80 5.07 -9.84
N MET A 516 27.57 5.87 -8.78
CA MET A 516 28.12 7.20 -8.57
C MET A 516 29.06 7.22 -7.36
N ARG A 517 30.15 7.99 -7.44
CA ARG A 517 31.09 8.21 -6.34
C ARG A 517 30.71 9.51 -5.62
N ASN A 518 29.92 9.40 -4.56
CA ASN A 518 29.40 10.53 -3.80
C ASN A 518 30.53 11.25 -3.02
N GLY A 519 30.63 12.57 -3.15
CA GLY A 519 31.65 13.37 -2.49
C GLY A 519 31.57 13.36 -0.95
N MET A 520 30.42 13.09 -0.36
CA MET A 520 30.28 12.89 1.10
C MET A 520 30.76 11.52 1.57
N ALA A 521 30.89 10.55 0.67
CA ALA A 521 31.35 9.19 0.97
C ALA A 521 32.24 8.64 -0.15
N PRO A 522 33.38 9.34 -0.50
CA PRO A 522 34.14 9.07 -1.71
C PRO A 522 34.72 7.65 -1.76
N ASP A 523 35.05 7.07 -0.61
CA ASP A 523 35.68 5.75 -0.48
C ASP A 523 34.66 4.63 -0.23
N ASN A 524 33.35 4.96 -0.02
CA ASN A 524 32.33 4.01 0.40
C ASN A 524 30.97 4.22 -0.33
N SER A 525 30.97 4.70 -1.56
CA SER A 525 29.72 4.93 -2.32
C SER A 525 29.70 4.26 -3.68
N TYR A 526 30.89 4.10 -4.31
CA TYR A 526 31.06 3.51 -5.64
C TYR A 526 31.40 2.03 -5.57
N GLY A 527 30.81 1.23 -6.51
CA GLY A 527 31.02 -0.21 -6.58
C GLY A 527 30.24 -0.98 -5.52
N LYS A 528 30.61 -2.25 -5.35
CA LYS A 528 29.87 -3.21 -4.53
C LYS A 528 30.17 -3.05 -3.04
N SER A 529 29.10 -3.01 -2.24
CA SER A 529 29.17 -3.14 -0.78
C SER A 529 29.64 -4.54 -0.37
N GLY A 530 29.84 -4.77 0.93
CA GLY A 530 29.82 -6.11 1.51
C GLY A 530 28.50 -6.81 1.17
N THR A 531 28.47 -8.15 1.31
CA THR A 531 27.25 -8.95 1.14
C THR A 531 26.70 -9.35 2.49
N ALA A 532 25.51 -8.91 2.85
CA ALA A 532 24.78 -9.44 3.99
C ALA A 532 24.15 -10.78 3.62
N LYS A 533 24.26 -11.76 4.54
CA LYS A 533 23.78 -13.13 4.35
C LYS A 533 22.95 -13.54 5.56
N PHE A 534 21.75 -14.06 5.31
CA PHE A 534 20.84 -14.50 6.36
C PHE A 534 20.40 -15.94 6.09
N LEU A 535 20.29 -16.74 7.15
CA LEU A 535 19.65 -18.04 7.14
C LEU A 535 18.29 -17.91 7.84
N ASP A 536 17.24 -17.83 7.06
CA ASP A 536 15.87 -17.62 7.52
C ASP A 536 15.18 -18.97 7.79
N GLY A 537 14.13 -18.97 8.59
CA GLY A 537 13.37 -20.17 8.84
C GLY A 537 12.11 -19.92 9.66
N GLY A 538 11.37 -21.01 9.87
CA GLY A 538 10.18 -20.97 10.71
C GLY A 538 9.46 -22.30 10.72
N ALA A 539 8.62 -22.45 11.74
CA ALA A 539 7.71 -23.58 11.85
C ALA A 539 6.39 -23.12 12.47
N LYS A 540 5.30 -23.76 12.06
CA LYS A 540 3.97 -23.57 12.65
C LYS A 540 3.21 -24.86 12.72
N ALA A 541 2.27 -24.94 13.65
CA ALA A 541 1.33 -26.05 13.79
C ALA A 541 -0.07 -25.49 14.06
N GLY A 542 -1.07 -26.21 13.60
CA GLY A 542 -2.47 -25.88 13.86
C GLY A 542 -3.33 -27.13 14.01
N ALA A 543 -4.42 -26.92 14.71
CA ALA A 543 -5.44 -27.95 14.95
C ALA A 543 -6.83 -27.36 14.75
N ASN A 544 -7.71 -28.10 14.06
CA ASN A 544 -9.14 -27.80 14.01
C ASN A 544 -9.90 -29.00 14.59
N ILE A 545 -10.51 -28.80 15.77
CA ILE A 545 -11.14 -29.84 16.56
C ILE A 545 -12.66 -29.73 16.38
N ASN A 546 -13.26 -30.68 15.72
CA ASN A 546 -14.72 -30.80 15.53
C ASN A 546 -15.37 -31.36 16.79
N LEU A 547 -16.19 -30.56 17.45
CA LEU A 547 -16.92 -30.93 18.67
C LEU A 547 -18.29 -31.54 18.39
N GLY A 548 -18.69 -31.65 17.12
CA GLY A 548 -20.02 -32.10 16.71
C GLY A 548 -21.06 -30.99 16.69
N SER A 549 -22.20 -31.24 16.08
CA SER A 549 -23.35 -30.30 15.94
C SER A 549 -22.97 -28.97 15.31
N GLY A 550 -21.92 -28.95 14.46
CA GLY A 550 -21.42 -27.74 13.78
C GLY A 550 -20.48 -26.88 14.62
N HIS A 551 -20.06 -27.30 15.79
CA HIS A 551 -19.12 -26.62 16.66
C HIS A 551 -17.68 -27.09 16.39
N ALA A 552 -16.73 -26.18 16.32
CA ALA A 552 -15.29 -26.47 16.20
C ALA A 552 -14.42 -25.47 16.95
N ILE A 553 -13.25 -25.90 17.37
CA ILE A 553 -12.19 -25.06 17.95
C ILE A 553 -10.98 -25.12 17.03
N ALA A 554 -10.47 -23.95 16.64
CA ALA A 554 -9.23 -23.81 15.90
C ALA A 554 -8.12 -23.31 16.85
N LEU A 555 -6.94 -23.90 16.78
CA LEU A 555 -5.77 -23.52 17.57
C LEU A 555 -4.57 -23.44 16.62
N GLY A 556 -3.69 -22.46 16.87
CA GLY A 556 -2.47 -22.31 16.09
C GLY A 556 -1.34 -21.69 16.89
N VAL A 557 -0.12 -22.09 16.59
CA VAL A 557 1.12 -21.52 17.13
C VAL A 557 2.21 -21.56 16.07
N GLY A 558 3.03 -20.51 16.02
CA GLY A 558 4.13 -20.42 15.07
C GLY A 558 5.27 -19.57 15.58
N TYR A 559 6.46 -19.88 15.09
CA TYR A 559 7.66 -19.10 15.28
C TYR A 559 8.44 -19.05 13.98
N GLU A 560 8.83 -17.84 13.57
CA GLU A 560 9.63 -17.65 12.37
C GLU A 560 10.69 -16.56 12.59
N TRP A 561 11.77 -16.64 11.83
CA TRP A 561 12.76 -15.59 11.72
C TRP A 561 13.09 -15.38 10.25
N LYS A 562 13.19 -14.13 9.83
CA LYS A 562 13.40 -13.76 8.43
C LYS A 562 14.33 -12.58 8.29
N ALA A 563 15.05 -12.52 7.17
CA ALA A 563 15.88 -11.39 6.80
C ALA A 563 15.07 -10.09 6.83
N PRO A 564 15.68 -8.96 7.25
CA PRO A 564 15.08 -7.64 7.06
C PRO A 564 14.87 -7.39 5.56
N ALA A 565 13.91 -6.53 5.24
CA ALA A 565 13.69 -6.15 3.85
C ALA A 565 14.95 -5.46 3.28
N PRO A 566 15.48 -5.86 2.11
CA PRO A 566 16.68 -5.26 1.53
C PRO A 566 16.61 -3.72 1.42
N ARG A 567 15.42 -3.17 1.19
CA ARG A 567 15.19 -1.72 1.11
C ARG A 567 15.48 -1.00 2.43
N THR A 568 15.30 -1.66 3.57
CA THR A 568 15.58 -1.10 4.91
C THR A 568 16.90 -1.59 5.51
N ALA A 569 17.69 -2.36 4.77
CA ALA A 569 18.94 -2.94 5.27
C ALA A 569 20.14 -1.98 5.19
N PHE A 570 20.09 -0.96 4.32
CA PHE A 570 21.16 0.02 4.12
C PHE A 570 20.80 1.34 4.80
N ALA A 571 21.71 1.88 5.60
CA ALA A 571 21.46 3.09 6.40
C ALA A 571 21.14 4.33 5.54
N ALA A 572 21.86 4.52 4.44
CA ALA A 572 21.68 5.64 3.51
C ALA A 572 22.02 5.21 2.07
N ALA A 573 21.24 4.30 1.49
CA ALA A 573 21.54 3.69 0.19
C ALA A 573 21.75 4.68 -0.97
N GLN A 574 21.17 5.87 -0.91
CA GLN A 574 21.40 6.91 -1.91
C GLN A 574 22.79 7.58 -1.79
N ILE A 575 23.47 7.46 -0.65
CA ILE A 575 24.74 8.12 -0.36
C ILE A 575 25.90 7.12 -0.30
N ASN A 576 25.73 6.00 0.45
CA ASN A 576 26.84 5.11 0.73
C ASN A 576 26.44 3.62 0.78
N ASN A 577 27.45 2.76 1.01
CA ASN A 577 27.33 1.30 1.05
C ASN A 577 27.08 0.73 2.46
N ASP A 578 26.84 1.59 3.47
CA ASP A 578 26.72 1.16 4.85
C ASP A 578 25.42 0.43 5.12
N PHE A 579 25.52 -0.73 5.75
CA PHE A 579 24.34 -1.38 6.33
C PHE A 579 23.87 -0.65 7.60
N VAL A 580 22.60 -0.84 7.93
CA VAL A 580 22.07 -0.44 9.24
C VAL A 580 22.92 -1.10 10.34
N LYS A 581 23.25 -0.33 11.38
CA LYS A 581 24.04 -0.81 12.51
C LYS A 581 23.29 -1.94 13.22
N ASP A 582 24.02 -3.02 13.54
CA ASP A 582 23.48 -4.20 14.20
C ASP A 582 22.26 -4.82 13.46
N LEU A 583 22.30 -4.83 12.12
CA LEU A 583 21.28 -5.40 11.27
C LEU A 583 21.03 -6.89 11.61
N LYS A 584 19.82 -7.23 12.02
CA LYS A 584 19.41 -8.57 12.47
C LYS A 584 18.19 -9.06 11.73
N GLN A 585 17.94 -10.37 11.83
CA GLN A 585 16.72 -11.01 11.38
C GLN A 585 15.56 -10.66 12.29
N GLU A 586 14.41 -10.32 11.70
CA GLU A 586 13.16 -10.20 12.44
C GLU A 586 12.76 -11.56 13.02
N LYS A 587 12.34 -11.59 14.28
CA LYS A 587 11.83 -12.77 14.98
C LYS A 587 10.37 -12.56 15.29
N ILE A 588 9.54 -13.55 14.94
CA ILE A 588 8.09 -13.46 15.01
C ILE A 588 7.57 -14.69 15.76
N PHE A 589 6.96 -14.44 16.91
CA PHE A 589 6.12 -15.42 17.60
C PHE A 589 4.66 -15.10 17.32
N SER A 590 3.83 -16.09 17.03
CA SER A 590 2.39 -15.90 16.84
C SER A 590 1.58 -17.08 17.39
N ALA A 591 0.39 -16.78 17.94
CA ALA A 591 -0.53 -17.78 18.44
C ALA A 591 -1.98 -17.32 18.22
N GLU A 592 -2.89 -18.28 18.06
CA GLU A 592 -4.29 -18.05 17.77
C GLU A 592 -5.18 -19.11 18.39
N ALA A 593 -6.36 -18.70 18.87
CA ALA A 593 -7.40 -19.58 19.30
C ALA A 593 -8.77 -19.09 18.81
N GLY A 594 -9.50 -19.94 18.12
CA GLY A 594 -10.78 -19.61 17.50
C GLY A 594 -11.88 -20.62 17.85
N TYR A 595 -13.11 -20.10 17.90
CA TYR A 595 -14.32 -20.89 17.99
C TYR A 595 -15.16 -20.67 16.75
N GLN A 596 -15.69 -21.76 16.20
CA GLN A 596 -16.56 -21.75 15.04
C GLN A 596 -17.86 -22.49 15.37
N TRP A 597 -18.98 -21.93 14.95
CA TRP A 597 -20.27 -22.58 14.98
C TRP A 597 -20.98 -22.39 13.65
N LYS A 598 -21.28 -23.49 12.98
CA LYS A 598 -21.94 -23.52 11.68
C LYS A 598 -23.08 -24.51 11.65
N ASN A 599 -24.27 -24.04 11.31
CA ASN A 599 -25.44 -24.85 11.01
C ASN A 599 -26.15 -24.33 9.74
N ALA A 600 -27.36 -24.80 9.42
CA ALA A 600 -28.09 -24.40 8.22
C ALA A 600 -28.48 -22.90 8.18
N LEU A 601 -28.63 -22.25 9.35
CA LEU A 601 -29.10 -20.86 9.47
C LEU A 601 -28.01 -19.90 9.91
N LEU A 602 -26.94 -20.36 10.54
CA LEU A 602 -25.96 -19.52 11.20
C LEU A 602 -24.54 -20.02 10.94
N SER A 603 -23.64 -19.05 10.67
CA SER A 603 -22.18 -19.24 10.68
C SER A 603 -21.56 -18.18 11.56
N LEU A 604 -20.88 -18.57 12.62
CA LEU A 604 -20.19 -17.71 13.59
C LEU A 604 -18.73 -18.11 13.66
N ASN A 605 -17.84 -17.13 13.62
CA ASN A 605 -16.42 -17.26 13.92
C ASN A 605 -16.03 -16.22 14.97
N ILE A 606 -15.37 -16.64 16.05
CA ILE A 606 -14.74 -15.74 17.03
C ILE A 606 -13.30 -16.19 17.14
N ASN A 607 -12.36 -15.27 17.01
CA ASN A 607 -10.94 -15.57 16.98
C ASN A 607 -10.15 -14.59 17.83
N GLY A 608 -9.34 -15.09 18.76
CA GLY A 608 -8.37 -14.32 19.53
C GLY A 608 -6.96 -14.61 19.02
N TYR A 609 -6.14 -13.57 18.85
CA TYR A 609 -4.78 -13.72 18.34
C TYR A 609 -3.77 -12.91 19.16
N TYR A 610 -2.54 -13.36 19.13
CA TYR A 610 -1.37 -12.67 19.69
C TYR A 610 -0.17 -12.86 18.76
N ALA A 611 0.58 -11.77 18.52
CA ALA A 611 1.88 -11.85 17.83
C ALA A 611 2.88 -10.89 18.49
N LYS A 612 4.12 -11.33 18.62
CA LYS A 612 5.26 -10.53 19.08
C LYS A 612 6.37 -10.56 18.05
N LEU A 613 6.79 -9.36 17.62
CA LEU A 613 7.87 -9.13 16.68
C LEU A 613 9.05 -8.52 17.40
N LYS A 614 10.25 -8.97 17.09
CA LYS A 614 11.52 -8.46 17.64
C LYS A 614 12.54 -8.20 16.54
N ASP A 615 13.50 -7.33 16.82
CA ASP A 615 14.61 -6.99 15.92
C ASP A 615 14.12 -6.41 14.57
N VAL A 616 12.94 -5.74 14.54
CA VAL A 616 12.40 -5.10 13.33
C VAL A 616 13.24 -3.87 12.99
N THR A 617 13.45 -3.64 11.70
CA THR A 617 14.18 -2.49 11.16
C THR A 617 13.26 -1.68 10.25
N ASP A 618 13.17 -0.37 10.49
CA ASP A 618 12.41 0.59 9.68
C ASP A 618 13.30 1.74 9.21
N GLN A 619 12.94 2.40 8.09
CA GLN A 619 13.65 3.57 7.56
C GLN A 619 12.71 4.73 7.32
N TYR A 620 13.23 5.94 7.53
CA TYR A 620 12.56 7.21 7.28
C TYR A 620 13.48 8.13 6.48
N LEU A 621 12.89 8.89 5.57
CA LEU A 621 13.59 9.82 4.70
C LEU A 621 12.78 11.12 4.66
N PHE A 622 13.34 12.22 5.15
CA PHE A 622 12.66 13.51 5.25
C PHE A 622 13.64 14.67 5.21
N TYR A 623 13.12 15.87 4.96
CA TYR A 623 13.88 17.11 5.07
C TYR A 623 13.82 17.62 6.51
N SER A 624 15.00 17.90 7.11
CA SER A 624 15.13 18.54 8.42
C SER A 624 15.31 20.05 8.24
N ASP A 625 14.32 20.83 8.68
CA ASP A 625 14.39 22.31 8.58
C ASP A 625 15.50 22.91 9.47
N ILE A 626 15.74 22.33 10.64
CA ILE A 626 16.76 22.79 11.59
C ILE A 626 18.16 22.64 10.98
N GLU A 627 18.41 21.48 10.41
CA GLU A 627 19.70 21.17 9.80
C GLU A 627 19.81 21.66 8.34
N SER A 628 18.70 22.18 7.79
CA SER A 628 18.59 22.58 6.38
C SER A 628 19.11 21.51 5.41
N SER A 629 18.84 20.23 5.73
CA SER A 629 19.42 19.07 5.05
C SER A 629 18.42 17.90 4.94
N PHE A 630 18.69 17.00 4.04
CA PHE A 630 17.93 15.76 3.91
C PHE A 630 18.46 14.72 4.90
N ALA A 631 17.57 14.14 5.70
CA ALA A 631 17.90 13.19 6.75
C ALA A 631 17.51 11.75 6.35
N TYR A 632 18.49 10.84 6.48
CA TYR A 632 18.35 9.40 6.35
C TYR A 632 18.35 8.79 7.75
N VAL A 633 17.21 8.28 8.20
CA VAL A 633 17.04 7.73 9.54
C VAL A 633 16.72 6.26 9.46
N SER A 634 17.53 5.43 10.12
CA SER A 634 17.23 4.03 10.35
C SER A 634 16.91 3.78 11.82
N LEU A 635 15.80 3.07 12.07
CA LEU A 635 15.44 2.56 13.38
C LEU A 635 15.68 1.05 13.40
N SER A 636 16.41 0.55 14.38
CA SER A 636 16.68 -0.88 14.57
C SER A 636 16.36 -1.34 15.99
N ASN A 637 16.35 -2.65 16.21
CA ASN A 637 15.98 -3.26 17.49
C ASN A 637 14.56 -2.88 17.94
N ILE A 638 13.62 -2.75 16.99
CA ILE A 638 12.23 -2.46 17.30
C ILE A 638 11.52 -3.73 17.75
N GLU A 639 10.78 -3.66 18.88
CA GLU A 639 9.85 -4.70 19.32
C GLU A 639 8.42 -4.21 19.18
N LYS A 640 7.51 -5.10 18.72
CA LYS A 640 6.10 -4.80 18.54
C LYS A 640 5.23 -5.94 19.07
N GLU A 641 4.06 -5.60 19.61
CA GLU A 641 3.03 -6.56 19.99
C GLU A 641 1.71 -6.26 19.30
N TYR A 642 1.06 -7.31 18.81
CA TYR A 642 -0.24 -7.28 18.16
C TYR A 642 -1.15 -8.29 18.83
N TYR A 643 -2.30 -7.87 19.30
CA TYR A 643 -3.31 -8.78 19.86
C TYR A 643 -4.71 -8.22 19.71
N GLY A 644 -5.69 -9.10 19.69
CA GLY A 644 -7.07 -8.67 19.55
C GLY A 644 -8.04 -9.82 19.41
N VAL A 645 -9.30 -9.45 19.25
CA VAL A 645 -10.42 -10.36 19.01
C VAL A 645 -11.13 -9.96 17.73
N GLU A 646 -11.41 -10.94 16.89
CA GLU A 646 -12.12 -10.84 15.62
C GLU A 646 -13.41 -11.65 15.70
N MET A 647 -14.53 -11.13 15.18
CA MET A 647 -15.80 -11.81 15.12
C MET A 647 -16.43 -11.66 13.74
N GLY A 648 -16.94 -12.75 13.20
CA GLY A 648 -17.77 -12.77 12.00
C GLY A 648 -19.01 -13.63 12.22
N LEU A 649 -20.16 -13.05 11.93
CA LEU A 649 -21.48 -13.71 12.04
C LEU A 649 -22.20 -13.56 10.70
N ASN A 650 -22.77 -14.65 10.21
CA ASN A 650 -23.71 -14.66 9.09
C ASN A 650 -24.95 -15.45 9.48
N VAL A 651 -26.11 -14.82 9.41
CA VAL A 651 -27.42 -15.41 9.76
C VAL A 651 -28.33 -15.36 8.55
N LYS A 652 -28.79 -16.51 8.10
CA LYS A 652 -29.92 -16.67 7.16
C LYS A 652 -31.23 -16.40 7.91
N ALA A 653 -31.63 -15.14 8.00
CA ALA A 653 -32.86 -14.76 8.72
C ALA A 653 -34.12 -15.25 8.00
N THR A 654 -34.11 -15.23 6.68
CA THR A 654 -35.16 -15.77 5.79
C THR A 654 -34.51 -16.31 4.51
N GLU A 655 -35.30 -16.85 3.58
CA GLU A 655 -34.83 -17.29 2.26
C GLU A 655 -34.29 -16.12 1.39
N TRP A 656 -34.71 -14.91 1.68
CA TRP A 656 -34.36 -13.70 0.92
C TRP A 656 -33.55 -12.68 1.71
N LEU A 657 -33.28 -12.91 3.02
CA LEU A 657 -32.53 -11.98 3.89
C LEU A 657 -31.44 -12.72 4.63
N ASN A 658 -30.18 -12.29 4.38
CA ASN A 658 -29.03 -12.62 5.19
C ASN A 658 -28.62 -11.38 6.01
N VAL A 659 -28.28 -11.61 7.26
CA VAL A 659 -27.71 -10.57 8.14
C VAL A 659 -26.28 -10.97 8.47
N LYS A 660 -25.30 -10.10 8.12
CA LYS A 660 -23.90 -10.31 8.46
C LYS A 660 -23.45 -9.27 9.46
N ALA A 661 -22.69 -9.68 10.46
CA ALA A 661 -22.04 -8.77 11.40
C ALA A 661 -20.56 -9.11 11.52
N LEU A 662 -19.71 -8.08 11.47
CA LEU A 662 -18.26 -8.19 11.63
C LEU A 662 -17.82 -7.26 12.75
N GLY A 663 -16.78 -7.65 13.47
CA GLY A 663 -16.18 -6.78 14.48
C GLY A 663 -14.75 -7.17 14.80
N THR A 664 -13.94 -6.17 15.11
CA THR A 664 -12.61 -6.33 15.65
C THR A 664 -12.30 -5.26 16.68
N VAL A 665 -11.65 -5.69 17.74
CA VAL A 665 -11.00 -4.81 18.71
C VAL A 665 -9.58 -5.32 18.88
N SER A 666 -8.61 -4.47 18.61
CA SER A 666 -7.21 -4.85 18.57
C SER A 666 -6.31 -3.78 19.20
N GLU A 667 -5.13 -4.19 19.58
CA GLU A 667 -4.01 -3.35 19.97
C GLU A 667 -2.78 -3.75 19.14
N ALA A 668 -2.06 -2.75 18.65
CA ALA A 668 -0.84 -2.93 17.87
C ALA A 668 0.16 -1.85 18.30
N LYS A 669 1.12 -2.22 19.15
CA LYS A 669 1.99 -1.25 19.82
C LYS A 669 3.47 -1.63 19.79
N TYR A 670 4.30 -0.61 19.86
CA TYR A 670 5.74 -0.71 20.13
C TYR A 670 5.94 -0.97 21.62
N THR A 671 6.86 -1.88 21.96
CA THR A 671 7.08 -2.34 23.35
C THR A 671 8.50 -2.07 23.84
N ASN A 672 9.27 -1.27 23.11
CA ASN A 672 10.57 -0.78 23.52
C ASN A 672 10.92 0.51 22.76
N ASN A 673 12.00 1.16 23.20
CA ASN A 673 12.64 2.24 22.46
C ASN A 673 13.62 1.68 21.42
N ALA A 674 13.64 2.27 20.22
CA ALA A 674 14.48 1.82 19.13
C ALA A 674 15.86 2.47 19.14
N ASN A 675 16.85 1.77 18.59
CA ASN A 675 18.13 2.39 18.24
C ASN A 675 17.95 3.22 16.96
N MET A 676 18.28 4.49 17.03
CA MET A 676 18.20 5.42 15.90
C MET A 676 19.59 5.76 15.41
N ARG A 677 19.79 5.66 14.09
CA ARG A 677 20.96 6.15 13.38
C ARG A 677 20.53 7.11 12.30
N MET A 678 21.07 8.33 12.31
CA MET A 678 20.74 9.39 11.37
C MET A 678 21.99 9.85 10.61
N LEU A 679 21.87 9.99 9.28
CA LEU A 679 22.82 10.64 8.41
C LEU A 679 22.15 11.84 7.74
N LEU A 680 22.76 13.02 7.83
CA LEU A 680 22.35 14.20 7.09
C LEU A 680 23.09 14.28 5.75
N SER A 681 22.39 14.68 4.66
CA SER A 681 22.97 14.67 3.32
C SER A 681 24.15 15.63 3.14
N ASN A 682 24.25 16.68 4.00
CA ASN A 682 25.38 17.64 4.07
C ASN A 682 26.46 17.25 5.09
N MET A 683 26.32 16.08 5.75
CA MET A 683 27.30 15.58 6.71
C MET A 683 27.83 14.20 6.27
N GLY A 684 29.10 13.93 6.50
CA GLY A 684 29.69 12.61 6.24
C GLY A 684 29.65 11.66 7.45
N THR A 685 29.02 12.05 8.56
CA THR A 685 29.03 11.32 9.82
C THR A 685 27.61 10.97 10.30
N TYR A 686 27.50 9.83 11.01
CA TYR A 686 26.26 9.39 11.63
C TYR A 686 26.09 9.93 13.03
N VAL A 687 24.85 10.22 13.41
CA VAL A 687 24.41 10.46 14.78
C VAL A 687 23.66 9.22 15.26
N ASP A 688 24.12 8.63 16.37
CA ASP A 688 23.50 7.46 17.00
C ASP A 688 22.87 7.91 18.33
N GLU A 689 21.57 7.61 18.54
CA GLU A 689 20.83 7.89 19.78
C GLU A 689 19.63 6.95 19.91
N LEU A 690 18.83 7.08 20.98
CA LEU A 690 17.57 6.37 21.14
C LEU A 690 16.42 7.16 20.51
N CYS A 691 15.48 6.44 19.93
CA CYS A 691 14.16 6.93 19.56
C CYS A 691 13.14 6.41 20.58
N ILE A 692 12.49 7.32 21.28
CA ILE A 692 11.61 7.02 22.42
C ILE A 692 10.22 6.75 21.88
N ILE A 693 9.92 5.47 21.58
CA ILE A 693 8.70 5.01 20.92
C ILE A 693 7.93 3.94 21.70
N ASP A 694 8.41 3.57 22.88
CA ASP A 694 7.68 2.63 23.73
C ASP A 694 6.26 3.13 24.01
N GLY A 695 5.25 2.25 23.81
CA GLY A 695 3.84 2.58 23.95
C GLY A 695 3.19 3.22 22.71
N MET A 696 3.96 3.62 21.67
CA MET A 696 3.38 4.09 20.39
C MET A 696 2.64 2.96 19.68
N ARG A 697 1.68 3.31 18.82
CA ARG A 697 0.84 2.37 18.08
C ARG A 697 1.12 2.41 16.60
N GLU A 698 0.77 1.33 15.91
CA GLU A 698 0.76 1.30 14.45
C GLU A 698 -0.20 2.34 13.90
N GLY A 699 0.26 3.05 12.86
CA GLY A 699 -0.48 4.17 12.26
C GLY A 699 -1.33 3.78 11.06
N SER A 700 -2.27 4.68 10.73
CA SER A 700 -3.07 4.66 9.50
C SER A 700 -3.87 3.36 9.30
N THR A 701 -4.53 2.90 10.35
CA THR A 701 -5.51 1.82 10.32
C THR A 701 -6.40 1.91 11.55
N PRO A 702 -7.71 1.68 11.46
CA PRO A 702 -8.55 1.58 12.64
C PRO A 702 -8.20 0.30 13.42
N LEU A 703 -7.94 0.44 14.73
CA LEU A 703 -7.74 -0.68 15.65
C LEU A 703 -9.06 -1.24 16.18
N THR A 704 -10.14 -0.48 16.04
CA THR A 704 -11.52 -0.89 16.33
C THR A 704 -12.37 -0.66 15.10
N ALA A 705 -13.02 -1.71 14.61
CA ALA A 705 -13.93 -1.62 13.47
C ALA A 705 -15.10 -2.60 13.63
N GLY A 706 -16.27 -2.18 13.15
CA GLY A 706 -17.48 -2.99 13.15
C GLY A 706 -18.30 -2.78 11.87
N SER A 707 -19.02 -3.80 11.44
CA SER A 707 -19.92 -3.74 10.27
C SER A 707 -21.17 -4.54 10.53
N LEU A 708 -22.32 -4.01 10.13
CA LEU A 708 -23.60 -4.70 10.04
C LEU A 708 -24.14 -4.58 8.63
N ASP A 709 -24.43 -5.71 8.00
CA ASP A 709 -24.88 -5.81 6.62
C ASP A 709 -26.24 -6.52 6.54
N LEU A 710 -27.19 -5.87 5.90
CA LEU A 710 -28.48 -6.42 5.52
C LEU A 710 -28.44 -6.77 4.03
N ASN A 711 -28.24 -8.04 3.72
CA ASN A 711 -28.11 -8.54 2.37
C ASN A 711 -29.41 -9.21 1.92
N ILE A 712 -30.07 -8.62 0.93
CA ILE A 712 -31.39 -8.99 0.43
C ILE A 712 -31.28 -9.56 -0.97
N HIS A 713 -31.74 -10.80 -1.15
CA HIS A 713 -31.79 -11.49 -2.44
C HIS A 713 -33.24 -11.83 -2.81
N TYR A 714 -33.73 -11.25 -3.91
CA TYR A 714 -35.09 -11.57 -4.37
C TYR A 714 -35.21 -11.50 -5.90
N LYS A 715 -35.58 -12.60 -6.54
CA LYS A 715 -35.84 -12.68 -8.00
C LYS A 715 -34.74 -12.03 -8.87
N PHE A 716 -33.47 -12.39 -8.70
CA PHE A 716 -32.31 -11.84 -9.40
C PHE A 716 -31.96 -10.39 -9.05
N TRP A 717 -32.60 -9.80 -8.05
CA TRP A 717 -32.17 -8.59 -7.39
C TRP A 717 -31.30 -8.96 -6.18
N PHE A 718 -30.30 -8.16 -5.96
CA PHE A 718 -29.62 -8.10 -4.68
C PHE A 718 -29.54 -6.65 -4.20
N ILE A 719 -29.69 -6.45 -2.91
CA ILE A 719 -29.60 -5.15 -2.24
C ILE A 719 -28.80 -5.39 -0.96
N ASP A 720 -27.75 -4.59 -0.77
CA ASP A 720 -26.99 -4.54 0.47
C ASP A 720 -27.14 -3.17 1.12
N ILE A 721 -27.34 -3.14 2.42
CA ILE A 721 -27.31 -1.95 3.27
C ILE A 721 -26.30 -2.23 4.37
N ILE A 722 -25.21 -1.48 4.41
CA ILE A 722 -24.04 -1.77 5.22
C ILE A 722 -23.74 -0.56 6.11
N GLY A 723 -23.83 -0.74 7.42
CA GLY A 723 -23.36 0.22 8.40
C GLY A 723 -21.98 -0.17 8.90
N ASN A 724 -20.99 0.70 8.75
CA ASN A 724 -19.63 0.51 9.21
C ASN A 724 -19.30 1.54 10.30
N TYR A 725 -18.53 1.13 11.31
CA TYR A 725 -18.01 1.98 12.37
C TYR A 725 -16.50 1.78 12.50
N TYR A 726 -15.76 2.88 12.66
CA TYR A 726 -14.31 2.89 12.79
C TYR A 726 -13.88 3.76 13.96
N ASP A 727 -12.85 3.33 14.71
CA ASP A 727 -12.25 4.10 15.79
C ASP A 727 -10.80 3.66 16.07
N ASN A 728 -10.14 4.39 16.97
CA ASN A 728 -8.76 4.14 17.37
C ASN A 728 -7.78 4.16 16.19
N ILE A 729 -7.83 5.26 15.40
CA ILE A 729 -7.00 5.49 14.23
C ILE A 729 -5.85 6.40 14.64
N TYR A 730 -4.63 5.84 14.76
CA TYR A 730 -3.44 6.61 15.11
C TYR A 730 -2.71 7.08 13.87
N MET A 731 -2.00 8.23 13.96
CA MET A 731 -1.09 8.69 12.92
C MET A 731 0.24 7.95 13.01
N TYR A 732 0.98 7.84 11.90
CA TYR A 732 2.39 7.47 11.99
C TYR A 732 3.14 8.54 12.79
N PHE A 733 3.94 8.12 13.76
CA PHE A 733 4.74 9.03 14.57
C PHE A 733 5.94 9.58 13.79
N ALA A 734 6.42 10.75 14.19
CA ALA A 734 7.64 11.36 13.66
C ALA A 734 8.86 10.97 14.52
N PRO A 735 9.82 10.17 13.99
CA PRO A 735 11.01 9.78 14.76
C PRO A 735 11.83 10.96 15.26
N ILE A 736 11.90 12.06 14.48
CA ILE A 736 12.72 13.22 14.80
C ILE A 736 12.30 13.90 16.10
N SER A 737 10.99 13.96 16.39
CA SER A 737 10.45 14.56 17.62
C SER A 737 10.55 13.64 18.86
N ARG A 738 10.97 12.39 18.65
CA ARG A 738 11.10 11.35 19.68
C ARG A 738 12.55 10.93 19.92
N ARG A 739 13.51 11.76 19.49
CA ARG A 739 14.92 11.58 19.79
C ARG A 739 15.16 11.73 21.29
N GLU A 740 16.07 10.94 21.85
CA GLU A 740 16.49 11.06 23.27
C GLU A 740 16.88 12.49 23.65
N THR A 741 17.45 13.24 22.72
CA THR A 741 17.86 14.64 22.89
C THR A 741 16.69 15.62 22.93
N GLU A 742 15.58 15.29 22.28
CA GLU A 742 14.40 16.16 22.14
C GLU A 742 13.30 15.90 23.17
N VAL A 743 13.22 14.66 23.68
CA VAL A 743 12.17 14.26 24.63
C VAL A 743 12.52 14.71 26.06
N PRO A 744 11.59 15.30 26.80
CA PRO A 744 11.78 15.60 28.23
C PRO A 744 12.13 14.35 29.01
N LYS A 745 13.13 14.45 29.89
CA LYS A 745 13.61 13.35 30.71
C LYS A 745 13.77 13.74 32.16
N THR A 746 13.44 12.81 33.04
CA THR A 746 13.71 12.89 34.49
C THR A 746 14.66 11.78 34.90
N ILE A 747 15.51 12.02 35.88
CA ILE A 747 16.39 10.98 36.43
C ILE A 747 15.79 10.54 37.76
N VAL A 748 15.36 9.28 37.86
CA VAL A 748 14.81 8.66 39.05
C VAL A 748 15.71 7.50 39.44
N ASN A 749 16.33 7.57 40.66
CA ASN A 749 17.26 6.54 41.13
C ASN A 749 18.44 6.23 40.21
N GLY A 750 18.90 7.19 39.41
CA GLY A 750 19.98 7.02 38.44
C GLY A 750 19.54 6.48 37.05
N GLU A 751 18.27 6.13 36.88
CA GLU A 751 17.69 5.72 35.63
C GLU A 751 16.99 6.90 34.91
N LYS A 752 17.13 6.98 33.60
CA LYS A 752 16.45 7.97 32.76
C LYS A 752 15.02 7.51 32.50
N SER A 753 14.05 8.34 32.88
CA SER A 753 12.65 8.19 32.51
C SER A 753 12.29 9.26 31.48
N PHE A 754 11.72 8.85 30.35
CA PHE A 754 11.38 9.73 29.24
C PHE A 754 9.87 9.99 29.20
N SER A 755 9.48 11.23 28.87
CA SER A 755 8.10 11.63 28.63
C SER A 755 7.92 11.91 27.15
N SER A 756 7.70 10.84 26.35
CA SER A 756 7.48 10.98 24.90
C SER A 756 6.16 11.74 24.64
N PRO A 757 6.09 12.61 23.62
CA PRO A 757 4.85 13.24 23.22
C PRO A 757 3.79 12.20 22.88
N GLU A 758 2.52 12.46 23.23
CA GLU A 758 1.41 11.60 22.83
C GLU A 758 1.33 11.47 21.31
N GLN A 759 1.02 10.28 20.84
CA GLN A 759 0.82 10.02 19.41
C GLN A 759 -0.53 10.61 18.97
N ASN A 760 -0.52 11.34 17.86
CA ASN A 760 -1.74 11.90 17.30
C ASN A 760 -2.74 10.81 16.90
N LYS A 761 -4.02 11.09 17.18
CA LYS A 761 -5.15 10.23 16.85
C LYS A 761 -6.09 10.97 15.89
N GLY A 762 -6.64 10.24 14.92
CA GLY A 762 -7.67 10.72 14.01
C GLY A 762 -9.07 10.39 14.52
N ASP A 763 -10.05 11.18 14.07
CA ASP A 763 -11.46 10.95 14.40
C ASP A 763 -11.98 9.70 13.68
N GLY A 764 -12.63 8.84 14.43
CA GLY A 764 -13.43 7.73 13.92
C GLY A 764 -14.82 8.17 13.51
N GLY A 765 -15.70 7.20 13.21
CA GLY A 765 -17.09 7.52 12.91
C GLY A 765 -17.85 6.40 12.26
N PHE A 766 -19.12 6.70 11.96
CA PHE A 766 -20.05 5.80 11.30
C PHE A 766 -20.18 6.15 9.81
N MET A 767 -20.17 5.12 8.96
CA MET A 767 -20.34 5.21 7.50
C MET A 767 -21.46 4.28 7.08
N LEU A 768 -22.35 4.74 6.20
CA LEU A 768 -23.43 3.95 5.62
C LEU A 768 -23.17 3.74 4.12
N ASP A 769 -23.12 2.49 3.69
CA ASP A 769 -22.97 2.10 2.29
C ASP A 769 -24.23 1.38 1.83
N ALA A 770 -24.53 1.43 0.53
CA ALA A 770 -25.59 0.63 -0.05
C ALA A 770 -25.22 0.17 -1.45
N SER A 771 -25.69 -1.01 -1.82
CA SER A 771 -25.60 -1.49 -3.21
C SER A 771 -26.92 -2.08 -3.68
N ILE A 772 -27.18 -1.97 -4.98
CA ILE A 772 -28.31 -2.58 -5.65
C ILE A 772 -27.88 -3.10 -7.01
N GLY A 773 -28.27 -4.33 -7.31
CA GLY A 773 -27.98 -4.91 -8.62
C GLY A 773 -29.04 -5.88 -9.09
N LYS A 774 -29.03 -6.13 -10.40
CA LYS A 774 -29.92 -7.08 -11.06
C LYS A 774 -29.25 -7.73 -12.24
N THR A 775 -29.52 -9.03 -12.42
CA THR A 775 -29.11 -9.78 -13.60
C THR A 775 -30.32 -10.14 -14.44
N PHE A 776 -30.23 -9.85 -15.76
CA PHE A 776 -31.23 -10.24 -16.76
C PHE A 776 -30.67 -11.40 -17.59
N ARG A 777 -31.44 -12.46 -17.70
CA ARG A 777 -31.15 -13.56 -18.62
C ARG A 777 -31.77 -13.26 -19.98
N LEU A 778 -30.98 -13.36 -21.03
CA LEU A 778 -31.39 -13.15 -22.42
C LEU A 778 -31.45 -14.51 -23.13
N LYS A 779 -31.97 -14.50 -24.38
CA LYS A 779 -31.98 -15.71 -25.25
C LYS A 779 -30.50 -16.16 -25.51
N HIS A 780 -30.36 -17.47 -25.80
CA HIS A 780 -29.05 -18.10 -26.11
C HIS A 780 -28.03 -18.04 -24.98
N GLY A 781 -28.46 -18.10 -23.71
CA GLY A 781 -27.56 -18.12 -22.56
C GLY A 781 -26.90 -16.79 -22.22
N ARG A 782 -27.15 -15.72 -22.98
CA ARG A 782 -26.58 -14.38 -22.72
C ARG A 782 -27.13 -13.75 -21.47
N ARG A 783 -26.32 -12.88 -20.83
CA ARG A 783 -26.70 -12.21 -19.58
C ARG A 783 -26.30 -10.75 -19.61
N ILE A 784 -27.15 -9.88 -19.05
CA ILE A 784 -26.81 -8.50 -18.71
C ILE A 784 -26.97 -8.34 -17.21
N GLY A 785 -25.93 -7.90 -16.51
CA GLY A 785 -26.00 -7.48 -15.12
C GLY A 785 -25.72 -6.00 -14.99
N PHE A 786 -26.39 -5.35 -14.06
CA PHE A 786 -26.01 -4.03 -13.59
C PHE A 786 -25.88 -4.05 -12.07
N ASN A 787 -24.97 -3.23 -11.56
CA ASN A 787 -24.77 -3.01 -10.14
C ASN A 787 -24.47 -1.53 -9.91
N LEU A 788 -25.20 -0.91 -8.99
CA LEU A 788 -24.92 0.42 -8.48
C LEU A 788 -24.53 0.28 -7.01
N MET A 789 -23.35 0.73 -6.67
CA MET A 789 -22.87 0.84 -5.30
C MET A 789 -22.66 2.30 -4.94
N VAL A 790 -23.11 2.70 -3.77
CA VAL A 790 -22.86 4.02 -3.19
C VAL A 790 -22.24 3.82 -1.81
N THR A 791 -21.05 4.35 -1.63
CA THR A 791 -20.33 4.34 -0.36
C THR A 791 -20.50 5.69 0.32
N ASN A 792 -20.57 5.68 1.64
CA ASN A 792 -20.68 6.87 2.48
C ASN A 792 -21.93 7.73 2.14
N LEU A 793 -23.10 7.09 2.09
CA LEU A 793 -24.38 7.76 1.84
C LEU A 793 -24.67 8.95 2.78
N LEU A 794 -24.12 8.90 4.00
CA LEU A 794 -24.26 9.98 4.98
C LEU A 794 -23.29 11.14 4.76
N ASN A 795 -22.43 11.05 3.75
CA ASN A 795 -21.38 12.04 3.44
C ASN A 795 -20.50 12.40 4.65
N ASN A 796 -20.15 11.42 5.48
CA ASN A 796 -19.31 11.65 6.65
C ASN A 796 -17.84 11.80 6.22
N ILE A 797 -17.41 13.02 5.95
CA ILE A 797 -16.05 13.36 5.55
C ILE A 797 -15.11 13.60 6.76
N LYS A 798 -15.57 13.38 7.99
CA LYS A 798 -14.78 13.60 9.21
C LYS A 798 -13.99 12.36 9.63
N ILE A 799 -14.31 11.19 9.09
CA ILE A 799 -13.58 9.96 9.40
C ILE A 799 -12.16 10.07 8.87
N CYS A 800 -11.19 10.09 9.76
CA CYS A 800 -9.79 10.03 9.40
C CYS A 800 -9.45 8.61 8.91
N THR A 801 -8.78 8.49 7.77
CA THR A 801 -8.36 7.19 7.22
C THR A 801 -6.87 6.92 7.43
N GLY A 802 -6.16 7.87 8.04
CA GLY A 802 -4.74 7.77 8.34
C GLY A 802 -4.04 9.11 8.24
N GLY A 803 -2.72 9.07 8.36
CA GLY A 803 -1.88 10.26 8.29
C GLY A 803 -0.56 10.04 9.01
N MET A 804 0.20 11.11 9.11
CA MET A 804 1.52 11.11 9.72
C MET A 804 1.77 12.41 10.49
N GLU A 805 2.46 12.32 11.58
CA GLU A 805 3.08 13.46 12.23
C GLU A 805 4.15 14.04 11.30
N GLN A 806 4.33 15.35 11.31
CA GLN A 806 5.37 15.95 10.49
C GLN A 806 6.75 15.60 11.05
N ASN A 807 7.68 15.12 10.21
CA ASN A 807 9.07 14.85 10.61
C ASN A 807 9.86 16.17 10.72
N ARG A 808 9.46 16.99 11.67
CA ARG A 808 10.03 18.31 11.99
C ARG A 808 10.03 18.49 13.50
N LEU A 809 10.97 19.32 14.00
CA LEU A 809 10.99 19.71 15.39
C LEU A 809 10.19 20.99 15.58
N ASP A 810 9.50 21.09 16.71
CA ASP A 810 8.87 22.33 17.16
C ASP A 810 9.94 23.42 17.18
N THR A 811 9.63 24.59 16.62
CA THR A 811 10.54 25.71 16.64
C THR A 811 10.78 26.10 18.09
N LYS A 812 12.02 25.94 18.59
CA LYS A 812 12.39 26.35 19.94
C LYS A 812 12.55 27.87 19.93
N GLN A 813 12.09 28.51 20.99
CA GLN A 813 12.36 29.90 21.24
C GLN A 813 13.84 30.04 21.65
N GLU A 814 14.59 30.85 20.96
CA GLU A 814 15.74 31.51 21.55
C GLU A 814 15.18 32.63 22.45
N GLU A 815 15.72 32.80 23.65
CA GLU A 815 15.24 33.74 24.68
C GLU A 815 15.05 35.20 24.23
N GLU A 816 15.52 35.57 23.03
CA GLU A 816 15.48 36.91 22.48
C GLU A 816 14.70 37.10 21.18
N ARG A 817 14.10 36.03 20.59
CA ARG A 817 13.27 36.15 19.39
C ARG A 817 11.82 35.79 19.71
N THR A 818 11.02 36.81 19.71
CA THR A 818 9.57 36.76 19.73
C THR A 818 9.02 35.71 18.76
N ASN A 819 8.37 34.68 19.26
CA ASN A 819 6.95 34.64 19.22
C ASN A 819 6.19 33.63 18.41
N ASN A 820 6.69 32.72 17.58
CA ASN A 820 5.75 31.76 17.03
C ASN A 820 6.37 30.39 16.91
N ALA A 821 6.30 29.65 18.01
CA ALA A 821 6.61 28.23 17.98
C ALA A 821 5.49 27.51 17.22
N TYR A 822 5.67 27.28 15.90
CA TYR A 822 4.83 26.36 15.18
C TYR A 822 4.97 24.98 15.81
N ARG A 823 3.85 24.38 16.20
CA ARG A 823 3.80 23.08 16.87
C ARG A 823 3.51 21.99 15.87
N PHE A 824 4.55 21.40 15.30
CA PHE A 824 4.43 20.29 14.33
C PHE A 824 3.72 19.08 14.91
N GLN A 825 3.91 18.82 16.21
CA GLN A 825 3.21 17.76 16.93
C GLN A 825 1.68 17.93 16.89
N GLN A 826 1.18 19.17 16.94
CA GLN A 826 -0.27 19.48 16.91
C GLN A 826 -0.83 19.63 15.50
N SER A 827 0.00 19.54 14.48
CA SER A 827 -0.34 19.75 13.09
C SER A 827 0.03 18.56 12.20
N PRO A 828 -0.49 17.34 12.48
CA PRO A 828 -0.23 16.18 11.66
C PRO A 828 -0.87 16.36 10.28
N ARG A 829 -0.29 15.73 9.27
CA ARG A 829 -0.92 15.61 7.95
C ARG A 829 -1.86 14.42 7.97
N LYS A 830 -3.13 14.63 7.60
CA LYS A 830 -4.18 13.63 7.66
C LYS A 830 -4.76 13.33 6.29
N PHE A 831 -5.34 12.16 6.16
CA PHE A 831 -6.23 11.76 5.07
C PHE A 831 -7.60 11.48 5.65
N TYR A 832 -8.63 11.86 4.94
CA TYR A 832 -10.01 11.67 5.33
C TYR A 832 -10.76 10.76 4.34
N ALA A 833 -11.82 10.15 4.81
CA ALA A 833 -12.71 9.38 3.96
C ALA A 833 -13.31 10.29 2.86
N ASN A 834 -13.34 9.76 1.65
CA ASN A 834 -14.04 10.44 0.57
C ASN A 834 -15.53 10.63 0.94
N GLY A 835 -16.14 11.72 0.47
CA GLY A 835 -17.56 11.92 0.58
C GLY A 835 -18.36 10.85 -0.16
N ILE A 836 -19.57 11.12 -0.57
CA ILE A 836 -20.41 10.17 -1.31
C ILE A 836 -19.70 9.69 -2.58
N ASN A 837 -19.45 8.39 -2.66
CA ASN A 837 -18.82 7.73 -3.78
C ASN A 837 -19.78 6.76 -4.45
N GLY A 838 -19.99 6.90 -5.76
CA GLY A 838 -20.81 6.01 -6.57
C GLY A 838 -19.96 5.17 -7.54
N LEU A 839 -20.37 3.94 -7.78
CA LEU A 839 -19.85 3.08 -8.84
C LEU A 839 -21.02 2.34 -9.50
N LEU A 840 -21.30 2.67 -10.76
CA LEU A 840 -22.24 1.94 -11.61
C LEU A 840 -21.46 0.98 -12.50
N MET A 841 -21.80 -0.28 -12.46
CA MET A 841 -21.18 -1.32 -13.27
C MET A 841 -22.21 -2.04 -14.12
N ILE A 842 -21.90 -2.22 -15.39
CA ILE A 842 -22.71 -2.94 -16.38
C ILE A 842 -21.84 -4.05 -16.97
N ASN A 843 -22.32 -5.30 -16.91
CA ASN A 843 -21.65 -6.47 -17.44
C ASN A 843 -22.53 -7.12 -18.52
N TYR A 844 -21.93 -7.49 -19.62
CA TYR A 844 -22.57 -8.29 -20.68
C TYR A 844 -21.76 -9.54 -20.92
N GLN A 845 -22.39 -10.70 -20.81
CA GLN A 845 -21.82 -12.01 -21.04
C GLN A 845 -22.51 -12.65 -22.24
N PHE A 846 -21.68 -13.15 -23.18
CA PHE A 846 -22.13 -13.79 -24.44
C PHE A 846 -22.12 -15.30 -24.34
#